data_c0162c547de7ace8453801d8b57dffb4
#
_entry.id   c0162c547de7ace8453801d8b57dffb4
#
_cell.length_a   1.000
_cell.length_b   1.000
_cell.length_c   1.000
_cell.angle_alpha   90.00
_cell.angle_beta   90.00
_cell.angle_gamma   90.00
#
_symmetry.space_group_name_H-M   'P 1'
#
loop_
_entity.id
_entity.type
_entity.pdbx_description
1 polymer ?
#
loop_
_entity_poly.entity_id
_entity_poly.type
_entity_poly.pdbx_seq_one_letter_code
_entity_poly.pdbx_strand_id
1 'polypeptide(L)'
;MKKVLWIVLVVLSGSLLLAQNQPARTADSPAAASTPSTSAAGAPSATKGKTPDRAAAYYHFALAHMYEEQVATYGRSELANKAIEEYRAAIDADPTSAYLTSGLAELYAKTGRIRDAVVEAQDIIKKNPNNLEARRLLGRIYLRSLGDMQAGSGSESVLKLAIEQYEQIVRLQPDSMDDHLLLGRLYRLNNDLQKAETEFKTAVKLQPDSEEAVTTLAYLYNELGDTARATQVLSSVPNPERSAKLYSALGYTYEQQKQYKEAIEAYRHAIEMDRDNLDAIRGLAQNLLNDGQAEAALEQYKVIADANPEDAQTYVRIAEIYRKQGKYDLALENLKKAGSMVQDSVEVPYNIAAIYQAQGRYDEAVPIMKDLLKKSEKPDGKYSTGEKSNRAVFLERLGAIYRDQGNNQAANETFREIIALGGDDNIERGYQEIVDTWREAKEWQKALDTAKEAVQKLPSAQLKMVLATQQADLGDADKALKDVRGMLRGDTGSESEDREVYITLAQMNTRLRRFSDAEQALDKAEQLSKKTEDKEYVWFLRGANFERAKQYAQAEEQFKKVLASDPEHASALNYLGYMLADQNMKLDEALGYIKHAVDLDPTNGAYLDSLGWAYFRLGRYELAEDNLLRASQKINTDPTVHDHLGDLYQKTGRLKLAATNWERALTEWNRAIAADVDPADQSRVQRKLDSAKMKLAKEEGAKQ
;
A
#
# COMPACT_ATOMS: atom_id res chain seq x y z
N MET A 1 25.79 12.95 -6.20
CA MET A 1 25.44 12.80 -4.79
C MET A 1 24.54 13.91 -4.24
N LYS A 2 24.69 15.17 -4.63
CA LYS A 2 23.84 16.28 -4.12
C LYS A 2 22.39 16.24 -4.60
N LYS A 3 22.05 15.50 -5.65
CA LYS A 3 20.67 15.27 -6.15
C LYS A 3 19.95 14.12 -5.44
N VAL A 4 20.64 13.17 -4.82
CA VAL A 4 20.03 12.01 -4.15
C VAL A 4 19.25 12.42 -2.88
N LEU A 5 19.62 13.52 -2.24
CA LEU A 5 18.88 14.05 -1.07
C LEU A 5 17.42 14.46 -1.40
N TRP A 6 17.12 14.69 -2.70
CA TRP A 6 15.80 15.12 -3.17
C TRP A 6 14.91 13.98 -3.63
N ILE A 7 15.50 12.89 -4.14
CA ILE A 7 14.72 11.73 -4.64
C ILE A 7 14.11 10.94 -3.47
N VAL A 8 14.73 10.96 -2.29
CA VAL A 8 14.22 10.25 -1.10
C VAL A 8 12.97 10.92 -0.50
N LEU A 9 12.77 12.24 -0.72
CA LEU A 9 11.59 12.95 -0.21
C LEU A 9 10.29 12.62 -0.98
N VAL A 10 10.40 12.18 -2.24
CA VAL A 10 9.23 11.90 -3.09
C VAL A 10 8.68 10.48 -2.90
N VAL A 11 9.51 9.52 -2.46
CA VAL A 11 9.08 8.12 -2.34
C VAL A 11 8.39 7.81 -1.00
N LEU A 12 8.59 8.64 0.04
CA LEU A 12 8.02 8.41 1.39
C LEU A 12 6.69 9.11 1.67
N SER A 13 6.22 10.00 0.79
CA SER A 13 4.92 10.67 0.97
C SER A 13 3.71 9.87 0.46
N GLY A 14 3.91 8.68 -0.11
CA GLY A 14 2.87 7.85 -0.70
C GLY A 14 2.14 6.87 0.24
N SER A 15 2.48 6.80 1.51
CA SER A 15 1.97 5.74 2.40
C SER A 15 1.32 6.20 3.71
N LEU A 16 0.79 7.42 3.80
CA LEU A 16 0.08 7.88 5.00
C LEU A 16 -1.26 8.49 4.63
N LEU A 17 -2.25 7.64 4.40
CA LEU A 17 -3.66 8.02 4.40
C LEU A 17 -4.44 6.86 5.01
N LEU A 18 -4.87 7.05 6.24
CA LEU A 18 -6.17 6.69 6.80
C LEU A 18 -6.12 6.68 8.34
N ALA A 19 -6.37 7.80 8.95
CA ALA A 19 -7.03 7.88 10.26
C ALA A 19 -7.58 9.29 10.44
N GLN A 20 -8.78 9.55 9.95
CA GLN A 20 -9.53 10.72 10.37
C GLN A 20 -10.34 10.39 11.62
N ASN A 21 -9.94 10.99 12.72
CA ASN A 21 -10.73 11.12 13.95
C ASN A 21 -11.88 12.10 13.72
N GLN A 22 -13.10 11.66 13.98
CA GLN A 22 -14.21 12.56 14.25
C GLN A 22 -14.40 12.75 15.76
N PRO A 23 -14.73 13.96 16.22
CA PRO A 23 -14.78 14.25 17.65
C PRO A 23 -16.07 13.78 18.31
N ALA A 24 -15.90 13.27 19.53
CA ALA A 24 -16.95 12.88 20.44
C ALA A 24 -17.85 14.09 20.80
N ARG A 25 -19.16 13.92 20.71
CA ARG A 25 -20.13 14.77 21.37
C ARG A 25 -20.57 14.14 22.67
N THR A 26 -20.40 14.90 23.70
CA THR A 26 -20.74 14.65 25.11
C THR A 26 -22.23 14.39 25.31
N ALA A 27 -22.49 13.46 26.20
CA ALA A 27 -23.79 13.12 26.75
C ALA A 27 -24.22 14.15 27.83
N ASP A 28 -25.52 14.38 27.90
CA ASP A 28 -26.16 14.83 29.12
C ASP A 28 -27.39 13.97 29.38
N SER A 29 -27.40 13.33 30.56
CA SER A 29 -28.58 12.77 31.21
C SER A 29 -29.24 13.86 32.05
N PRO A 30 -30.52 13.81 32.45
CA PRO A 30 -30.90 12.87 33.51
C PRO A 30 -32.31 12.27 33.53
N ALA A 31 -32.39 11.22 34.29
CA ALA A 31 -33.44 10.48 34.89
C ALA A 31 -34.79 11.13 35.17
N ALA A 32 -35.86 10.32 35.05
CA ALA A 32 -36.92 10.22 36.06
C ALA A 32 -37.70 8.90 35.96
N ALA A 33 -37.76 8.27 37.07
CA ALA A 33 -38.52 7.04 37.34
C ALA A 33 -40.03 7.32 37.49
N SER A 34 -40.86 6.37 37.07
CA SER A 34 -42.16 6.15 37.71
C SER A 34 -42.62 4.71 37.54
N THR A 35 -42.85 4.08 38.65
CA THR A 35 -43.40 2.75 38.89
C THR A 35 -44.93 2.78 38.85
N PRO A 36 -45.60 1.64 39.09
CA PRO A 36 -46.58 1.08 38.15
C PRO A 36 -48.01 1.18 38.67
N SER A 37 -48.98 1.06 37.82
CA SER A 37 -50.34 0.78 38.25
C SER A 37 -50.87 -0.51 37.63
N THR A 38 -51.13 -1.44 38.47
CA THR A 38 -51.94 -2.62 38.27
C THR A 38 -53.37 -2.25 37.87
N SER A 39 -53.89 -2.84 36.78
CA SER A 39 -55.33 -3.12 36.67
C SER A 39 -55.52 -4.43 35.94
N ALA A 40 -56.09 -5.34 36.66
CA ALA A 40 -56.63 -6.60 36.16
C ALA A 40 -57.86 -6.29 35.28
N ALA A 41 -57.91 -6.84 34.08
CA ALA A 41 -59.15 -6.98 33.34
C ALA A 41 -59.08 -8.15 32.36
N GLY A 42 -59.94 -9.09 32.55
CA GLY A 42 -60.63 -9.85 31.51
C GLY A 42 -59.84 -10.93 30.78
N ALA A 43 -60.01 -12.16 31.22
CA ALA A 43 -59.73 -13.34 30.39
C ALA A 43 -60.57 -13.29 29.11
N PRO A 44 -59.95 -13.47 27.91
CA PRO A 44 -60.73 -13.68 26.70
C PRO A 44 -61.30 -15.12 26.73
N SER A 45 -62.55 -15.19 26.46
CA SER A 45 -63.41 -16.40 26.22
C SER A 45 -62.66 -17.40 25.34
N ALA A 46 -62.43 -18.59 25.86
CA ALA A 46 -61.95 -19.74 25.10
C ALA A 46 -62.89 -20.08 23.97
N THR A 47 -62.53 -19.77 22.73
CA THR A 47 -63.11 -20.42 21.56
C THR A 47 -62.74 -21.90 21.65
N LYS A 48 -63.77 -22.75 21.61
CA LYS A 48 -63.68 -24.21 21.58
C LYS A 48 -62.88 -24.62 20.36
N GLY A 49 -61.55 -24.81 20.54
CA GLY A 49 -60.69 -25.41 19.53
C GLY A 49 -61.07 -26.86 19.29
N LYS A 50 -61.21 -27.24 18.03
CA LYS A 50 -61.29 -28.65 17.65
C LYS A 50 -60.13 -29.41 18.31
N THR A 51 -60.45 -30.54 18.94
CA THR A 51 -59.45 -31.50 19.41
C THR A 51 -58.58 -31.93 18.20
N PRO A 52 -57.27 -31.87 18.26
CA PRO A 52 -56.42 -32.24 17.14
C PRO A 52 -56.67 -33.68 16.71
N ASP A 53 -56.96 -33.86 15.41
CA ASP A 53 -57.01 -35.17 14.79
C ASP A 53 -55.58 -35.56 14.30
N ARG A 54 -54.82 -36.12 15.19
CA ARG A 54 -53.45 -36.53 14.91
C ARG A 54 -53.34 -37.61 13.86
N ALA A 55 -54.37 -38.49 13.71
CA ALA A 55 -54.34 -39.53 12.71
C ALA A 55 -54.54 -38.97 11.31
N ALA A 56 -55.45 -38.04 11.12
CA ALA A 56 -55.63 -37.31 9.88
C ALA A 56 -54.42 -36.44 9.56
N ALA A 57 -53.84 -35.76 10.58
CA ALA A 57 -52.63 -34.96 10.41
C ALA A 57 -51.45 -35.81 9.92
N TYR A 58 -51.23 -36.97 10.50
CA TYR A 58 -50.18 -37.89 10.08
C TYR A 58 -50.37 -38.43 8.66
N TYR A 59 -51.60 -38.76 8.30
CA TYR A 59 -51.95 -39.22 6.94
C TYR A 59 -51.63 -38.18 5.89
N HIS A 60 -52.07 -36.94 6.07
CA HIS A 60 -51.79 -35.84 5.16
C HIS A 60 -50.32 -35.48 5.13
N PHE A 61 -49.63 -35.51 6.27
CA PHE A 61 -48.17 -35.32 6.31
C PHE A 61 -47.44 -36.38 5.50
N ALA A 62 -47.80 -37.65 5.62
CA ALA A 62 -47.15 -38.71 4.84
C ALA A 62 -47.32 -38.52 3.32
N LEU A 63 -48.54 -38.10 2.90
CA LEU A 63 -48.80 -37.76 1.50
C LEU A 63 -47.98 -36.54 1.04
N ALA A 64 -47.93 -35.50 1.87
CA ALA A 64 -47.15 -34.29 1.59
C ALA A 64 -45.66 -34.64 1.38
N HIS A 65 -45.08 -35.44 2.28
CA HIS A 65 -43.69 -35.87 2.20
C HIS A 65 -43.42 -36.76 0.97
N MET A 66 -44.33 -37.66 0.63
CA MET A 66 -44.26 -38.45 -0.59
C MET A 66 -44.22 -37.58 -1.86
N TYR A 67 -45.06 -36.56 -1.94
CA TYR A 67 -45.02 -35.60 -3.06
C TYR A 67 -43.78 -34.75 -3.06
N GLU A 68 -43.28 -34.29 -1.89
CA GLU A 68 -42.04 -33.54 -1.75
C GLU A 68 -40.84 -34.37 -2.27
N GLU A 69 -40.75 -35.64 -1.90
CA GLU A 69 -39.70 -36.58 -2.38
C GLU A 69 -39.74 -36.72 -3.91
N GLN A 70 -40.96 -36.82 -4.50
CA GLN A 70 -41.10 -36.91 -5.95
C GLN A 70 -40.66 -35.61 -6.65
N VAL A 71 -40.91 -34.45 -6.06
CA VAL A 71 -40.37 -33.16 -6.55
C VAL A 71 -38.87 -33.12 -6.47
N ALA A 72 -38.28 -33.52 -5.33
CA ALA A 72 -36.84 -33.44 -5.10
C ALA A 72 -36.08 -34.47 -5.91
N THR A 73 -36.54 -35.74 -5.96
CA THR A 73 -35.78 -36.85 -6.54
C THR A 73 -35.97 -36.99 -8.05
N TYR A 74 -37.21 -36.74 -8.53
CA TYR A 74 -37.57 -36.96 -9.93
C TYR A 74 -37.84 -35.67 -10.72
N GLY A 75 -37.64 -34.50 -10.10
CA GLY A 75 -37.85 -33.20 -10.75
C GLY A 75 -39.32 -32.91 -11.14
N ARG A 76 -40.28 -33.58 -10.50
CA ARG A 76 -41.73 -33.46 -10.83
C ARG A 76 -42.34 -32.22 -10.17
N SER A 77 -41.93 -31.06 -10.64
CA SER A 77 -42.33 -29.76 -10.07
C SER A 77 -43.86 -29.52 -10.03
N GLU A 78 -44.60 -30.20 -10.89
CA GLU A 78 -46.07 -30.16 -10.90
C GLU A 78 -46.71 -30.71 -9.60
N LEU A 79 -45.99 -31.55 -8.85
CA LEU A 79 -46.46 -32.10 -7.59
C LEU A 79 -46.23 -31.21 -6.39
N ALA A 80 -45.46 -30.12 -6.54
CA ALA A 80 -45.19 -29.17 -5.46
C ALA A 80 -46.47 -28.58 -4.86
N ASN A 81 -47.46 -28.23 -5.70
CA ASN A 81 -48.75 -27.73 -5.23
C ASN A 81 -49.52 -28.78 -4.44
N LYS A 82 -49.47 -30.06 -4.86
CA LYS A 82 -50.09 -31.14 -4.11
C LYS A 82 -49.45 -31.35 -2.74
N ALA A 83 -48.14 -31.32 -2.66
CA ALA A 83 -47.43 -31.39 -1.39
C ALA A 83 -47.85 -30.25 -0.44
N ILE A 84 -47.97 -29.01 -0.97
CA ILE A 84 -48.44 -27.85 -0.21
C ILE A 84 -49.88 -28.02 0.30
N GLU A 85 -50.79 -28.51 -0.55
CA GLU A 85 -52.19 -28.79 -0.16
C GLU A 85 -52.28 -29.83 0.95
N GLU A 86 -51.50 -30.88 0.87
CA GLU A 86 -51.46 -31.94 1.88
C GLU A 86 -50.83 -31.44 3.20
N TYR A 87 -49.76 -30.61 3.16
CA TYR A 87 -49.25 -29.96 4.36
C TYR A 87 -50.27 -29.06 5.03
N ARG A 88 -51.07 -28.30 4.26
CA ARG A 88 -52.14 -27.46 4.80
C ARG A 88 -53.23 -28.32 5.43
N ALA A 89 -53.66 -29.43 4.78
CA ALA A 89 -54.61 -30.35 5.36
C ALA A 89 -54.12 -30.99 6.66
N ALA A 90 -52.83 -31.30 6.73
CA ALA A 90 -52.20 -31.80 7.96
C ALA A 90 -52.23 -30.75 9.09
N ILE A 91 -51.95 -29.48 8.78
CA ILE A 91 -52.01 -28.37 9.74
C ILE A 91 -53.46 -28.09 10.19
N ASP A 92 -54.44 -28.18 9.30
CA ASP A 92 -55.82 -28.02 9.63
C ASP A 92 -56.35 -29.15 10.57
N ALA A 93 -55.80 -30.33 10.44
CA ALA A 93 -56.06 -31.46 11.32
C ALA A 93 -55.39 -31.37 12.69
N ASP A 94 -54.12 -30.90 12.74
CA ASP A 94 -53.41 -30.58 13.98
C ASP A 94 -52.74 -29.22 13.93
N PRO A 95 -53.49 -28.14 14.25
CA PRO A 95 -52.92 -26.79 14.25
C PRO A 95 -51.86 -26.52 15.35
N THR A 96 -51.66 -27.47 16.27
CA THR A 96 -50.72 -27.34 17.38
C THR A 96 -49.34 -27.86 17.04
N SER A 97 -49.20 -28.56 15.92
CA SER A 97 -47.91 -29.13 15.48
C SER A 97 -47.01 -28.07 14.83
N ALA A 98 -46.03 -27.62 15.57
CA ALA A 98 -45.00 -26.75 15.05
C ALA A 98 -44.18 -27.41 13.94
N TYR A 99 -44.07 -28.74 13.94
CA TYR A 99 -43.33 -29.51 12.94
C TYR A 99 -43.97 -29.40 11.54
N LEU A 100 -45.30 -29.48 11.45
CA LEU A 100 -46.03 -29.38 10.18
C LEU A 100 -45.90 -27.99 9.55
N THR A 101 -46.01 -26.94 10.38
CA THR A 101 -45.91 -25.55 9.91
C THR A 101 -44.49 -25.22 9.45
N SER A 102 -43.46 -25.71 10.18
CA SER A 102 -42.04 -25.57 9.75
C SER A 102 -41.77 -26.32 8.45
N GLY A 103 -42.33 -27.54 8.29
CA GLY A 103 -42.20 -28.31 7.04
C GLY A 103 -42.82 -27.62 5.83
N LEU A 104 -44.03 -27.04 5.99
CA LEU A 104 -44.66 -26.23 4.93
C LEU A 104 -43.80 -25.01 4.54
N ALA A 105 -43.30 -24.29 5.51
CA ALA A 105 -42.45 -23.12 5.25
C ALA A 105 -41.14 -23.50 4.50
N GLU A 106 -40.55 -24.63 4.85
CA GLU A 106 -39.38 -25.18 4.16
C GLU A 106 -39.70 -25.63 2.72
N LEU A 107 -40.84 -26.28 2.52
CA LEU A 107 -41.31 -26.66 1.18
C LEU A 107 -41.51 -25.44 0.28
N TYR A 108 -42.07 -24.35 0.79
CA TYR A 108 -42.18 -23.10 0.05
C TYR A 108 -40.79 -22.56 -0.36
N ALA A 109 -39.83 -22.61 0.53
CA ALA A 109 -38.46 -22.16 0.23
C ALA A 109 -37.81 -23.07 -0.84
N LYS A 110 -37.92 -24.40 -0.73
CA LYS A 110 -37.38 -25.37 -1.70
C LYS A 110 -38.03 -25.23 -3.09
N THR A 111 -39.31 -24.87 -3.15
CA THR A 111 -40.04 -24.68 -4.42
C THR A 111 -39.94 -23.28 -5.01
N GLY A 112 -39.05 -22.41 -4.45
CA GLY A 112 -38.83 -21.04 -4.93
C GLY A 112 -39.95 -20.05 -4.57
N ARG A 113 -40.92 -20.45 -3.76
CA ARG A 113 -42.03 -19.60 -3.26
C ARG A 113 -41.58 -18.80 -2.03
N ILE A 114 -40.53 -18.01 -2.20
CA ILE A 114 -39.80 -17.34 -1.09
C ILE A 114 -40.73 -16.44 -0.27
N ARG A 115 -41.63 -15.69 -0.91
CA ARG A 115 -42.61 -14.84 -0.18
C ARG A 115 -43.51 -15.63 0.74
N ASP A 116 -44.02 -16.76 0.25
CA ASP A 116 -44.91 -17.62 1.04
C ASP A 116 -44.18 -18.26 2.21
N ALA A 117 -42.89 -18.66 1.99
CA ALA A 117 -42.01 -19.18 3.04
C ALA A 117 -41.74 -18.14 4.13
N VAL A 118 -41.48 -16.89 3.76
CA VAL A 118 -41.24 -15.78 4.72
C VAL A 118 -42.52 -15.50 5.53
N VAL A 119 -43.67 -15.39 4.88
CA VAL A 119 -44.97 -15.14 5.57
C VAL A 119 -45.27 -16.25 6.56
N GLU A 120 -45.16 -17.52 6.14
CA GLU A 120 -45.46 -18.68 6.99
C GLU A 120 -44.49 -18.73 8.20
N ALA A 121 -43.17 -18.55 7.95
CA ALA A 121 -42.19 -18.55 9.03
C ALA A 121 -42.40 -17.38 10.02
N GLN A 122 -42.79 -16.19 9.55
CA GLN A 122 -43.12 -15.06 10.40
C GLN A 122 -44.41 -15.34 11.23
N ASP A 123 -45.41 -15.98 10.67
CA ASP A 123 -46.63 -16.33 11.41
C ASP A 123 -46.35 -17.42 12.46
N ILE A 124 -45.46 -18.37 12.18
CA ILE A 124 -44.97 -19.34 13.17
C ILE A 124 -44.30 -18.60 14.33
N ILE A 125 -43.41 -17.65 14.05
CA ILE A 125 -42.67 -16.87 15.07
C ILE A 125 -43.61 -15.99 15.89
N LYS A 126 -44.66 -15.42 15.28
CA LYS A 126 -45.70 -14.67 16.04
C LYS A 126 -46.40 -15.55 17.05
N LYS A 127 -46.72 -16.80 16.68
CA LYS A 127 -47.38 -17.76 17.57
C LYS A 127 -46.44 -18.33 18.62
N ASN A 128 -45.21 -18.60 18.24
CA ASN A 128 -44.17 -19.13 19.10
C ASN A 128 -42.84 -18.40 18.83
N PRO A 129 -42.51 -17.31 19.58
CA PRO A 129 -41.29 -16.53 19.40
C PRO A 129 -39.99 -17.33 19.58
N ASN A 130 -40.04 -18.47 20.23
CA ASN A 130 -38.88 -19.34 20.47
C ASN A 130 -38.77 -20.50 19.46
N ASN A 131 -39.53 -20.49 18.36
CA ASN A 131 -39.41 -21.52 17.33
C ASN A 131 -38.11 -21.36 16.57
N LEU A 132 -37.12 -22.19 16.91
CA LEU A 132 -35.74 -22.15 16.36
C LEU A 132 -35.76 -22.47 14.85
N GLU A 133 -36.54 -23.44 14.39
CA GLU A 133 -36.57 -23.87 13.00
C GLU A 133 -37.12 -22.77 12.07
N ALA A 134 -38.19 -22.09 12.47
CA ALA A 134 -38.70 -20.97 11.70
C ALA A 134 -37.71 -19.80 11.62
N ARG A 135 -36.98 -19.53 12.71
CA ARG A 135 -35.91 -18.50 12.72
C ARG A 135 -34.74 -18.89 11.82
N ARG A 136 -34.29 -20.14 11.87
CA ARG A 136 -33.26 -20.67 10.98
C ARG A 136 -33.66 -20.60 9.52
N LEU A 137 -34.92 -20.91 9.21
CA LEU A 137 -35.46 -20.80 7.86
C LEU A 137 -35.42 -19.35 7.35
N LEU A 138 -35.90 -18.38 8.14
CA LEU A 138 -35.80 -16.94 7.77
C LEU A 138 -34.34 -16.50 7.63
N GLY A 139 -33.50 -16.89 8.55
CA GLY A 139 -32.06 -16.59 8.50
C GLY A 139 -31.43 -17.08 7.19
N ARG A 140 -31.66 -18.34 6.81
CA ARG A 140 -31.17 -18.91 5.53
C ARG A 140 -31.71 -18.19 4.30
N ILE A 141 -33.01 -17.84 4.31
CA ILE A 141 -33.66 -17.10 3.22
C ILE A 141 -32.99 -15.72 3.06
N TYR A 142 -32.79 -15.00 4.16
CA TYR A 142 -32.15 -13.67 4.12
C TYR A 142 -30.69 -13.75 3.69
N LEU A 143 -29.94 -14.75 4.16
CA LEU A 143 -28.56 -14.99 3.71
C LEU A 143 -28.45 -15.25 2.21
N ARG A 144 -29.35 -16.12 1.69
CA ARG A 144 -29.40 -16.38 0.25
C ARG A 144 -29.73 -15.11 -0.54
N SER A 145 -30.72 -14.35 -0.06
CA SER A 145 -31.11 -13.09 -0.70
C SER A 145 -29.93 -12.07 -0.70
N LEU A 146 -29.10 -12.03 0.34
CA LEU A 146 -27.90 -11.21 0.39
C LEU A 146 -26.87 -11.63 -0.67
N GLY A 147 -26.70 -12.95 -0.89
CA GLY A 147 -25.79 -13.46 -1.93
C GLY A 147 -26.25 -13.15 -3.36
N ASP A 148 -27.57 -13.08 -3.58
CA ASP A 148 -28.17 -12.82 -4.89
C ASP A 148 -28.31 -11.30 -5.21
N MET A 149 -28.12 -10.41 -4.22
CA MET A 149 -28.30 -8.96 -4.37
C MET A 149 -26.96 -8.26 -4.65
N GLN A 150 -26.96 -7.36 -5.64
CA GLN A 150 -25.85 -6.40 -5.78
C GLN A 150 -25.90 -5.37 -4.65
N ALA A 151 -24.73 -4.83 -4.26
CA ALA A 151 -24.63 -3.82 -3.20
C ALA A 151 -25.53 -2.60 -3.48
N GLY A 152 -26.48 -2.33 -2.56
CA GLY A 152 -27.44 -1.23 -2.67
C GLY A 152 -28.34 -1.13 -1.44
N SER A 153 -29.25 -0.13 -1.41
CA SER A 153 -30.15 0.16 -0.27
C SER A 153 -31.05 -1.02 0.16
N GLY A 154 -31.31 -1.98 -0.74
CA GLY A 154 -32.04 -3.19 -0.43
C GLY A 154 -31.26 -4.20 0.39
N SER A 155 -29.95 -4.32 0.17
CA SER A 155 -29.09 -5.30 0.85
C SER A 155 -28.93 -4.98 2.34
N GLU A 156 -28.88 -3.70 2.71
CA GLU A 156 -28.74 -3.27 4.12
C GLU A 156 -29.97 -3.68 4.96
N SER A 157 -31.19 -3.56 4.42
CA SER A 157 -32.40 -3.96 5.15
C SER A 157 -32.48 -5.48 5.32
N VAL A 158 -32.11 -6.26 4.30
CA VAL A 158 -32.07 -7.73 4.38
C VAL A 158 -30.97 -8.18 5.36
N LEU A 159 -29.83 -7.51 5.40
CA LEU A 159 -28.76 -7.79 6.37
C LEU A 159 -29.24 -7.60 7.82
N LYS A 160 -29.96 -6.51 8.10
CA LYS A 160 -30.54 -6.27 9.44
C LYS A 160 -31.54 -7.35 9.83
N LEU A 161 -32.37 -7.80 8.89
CA LEU A 161 -33.31 -8.89 9.13
C LEU A 161 -32.59 -10.22 9.41
N ALA A 162 -31.51 -10.51 8.70
CA ALA A 162 -30.71 -11.69 8.96
C ALA A 162 -30.08 -11.63 10.37
N ILE A 163 -29.46 -10.48 10.73
CA ILE A 163 -28.91 -10.26 12.06
C ILE A 163 -29.95 -10.52 13.14
N GLU A 164 -31.14 -9.93 13.03
CA GLU A 164 -32.21 -10.11 14.00
C GLU A 164 -32.57 -11.60 14.22
N GLN A 165 -32.62 -12.39 13.14
CA GLN A 165 -32.93 -13.82 13.32
C GLN A 165 -31.78 -14.55 14.02
N TYR A 166 -30.50 -14.29 13.64
CA TYR A 166 -29.36 -14.96 14.24
C TYR A 166 -29.11 -14.51 15.68
N GLU A 167 -29.37 -13.24 16.06
CA GLU A 167 -29.38 -12.80 17.48
C GLU A 167 -30.34 -13.64 18.33
N GLN A 168 -31.52 -13.94 17.79
CA GLN A 168 -32.51 -14.80 18.51
C GLN A 168 -32.09 -16.28 18.51
N ILE A 169 -31.46 -16.76 17.43
CA ILE A 169 -30.97 -18.14 17.33
C ILE A 169 -29.88 -18.37 18.39
N VAL A 170 -28.86 -17.53 18.49
CA VAL A 170 -27.80 -17.69 19.49
C VAL A 170 -28.31 -17.51 20.93
N ARG A 171 -29.33 -16.68 21.12
CA ARG A 171 -30.00 -16.58 22.44
C ARG A 171 -30.73 -17.87 22.83
N LEU A 172 -31.34 -18.55 21.85
CA LEU A 172 -32.10 -19.81 22.10
C LEU A 172 -31.16 -21.02 22.19
N GLN A 173 -30.03 -20.96 21.51
CA GLN A 173 -29.05 -22.03 21.44
C GLN A 173 -27.62 -21.44 21.58
N PRO A 174 -27.20 -21.03 22.81
CA PRO A 174 -25.94 -20.29 23.03
C PRO A 174 -24.68 -21.15 22.95
N ASP A 175 -24.81 -22.46 22.77
CA ASP A 175 -23.73 -23.43 22.66
C ASP A 175 -23.43 -23.88 21.21
N SER A 176 -24.03 -23.22 20.23
CA SER A 176 -23.78 -23.48 18.82
C SER A 176 -22.64 -22.58 18.29
N MET A 177 -21.44 -23.14 18.14
CA MET A 177 -20.31 -22.45 17.54
C MET A 177 -20.62 -21.87 16.16
N ASP A 178 -21.28 -22.66 15.30
CA ASP A 178 -21.62 -22.27 13.92
C ASP A 178 -22.54 -21.05 13.86
N ASP A 179 -23.55 -20.98 14.75
CA ASP A 179 -24.47 -19.85 14.80
C ASP A 179 -23.76 -18.58 15.29
N HIS A 180 -22.82 -18.68 16.24
CA HIS A 180 -21.99 -17.56 16.66
C HIS A 180 -21.05 -17.10 15.55
N LEU A 181 -20.40 -18.01 14.83
CA LEU A 181 -19.56 -17.64 13.67
C LEU A 181 -20.38 -16.91 12.60
N LEU A 182 -21.58 -17.40 12.31
CA LEU A 182 -22.45 -16.80 11.30
C LEU A 182 -22.93 -15.41 11.73
N LEU A 183 -23.38 -15.27 12.98
CA LEU A 183 -23.79 -13.97 13.51
C LEU A 183 -22.60 -12.97 13.53
N GLY A 184 -21.42 -13.42 13.91
CA GLY A 184 -20.22 -12.60 13.87
C GLY A 184 -19.88 -12.13 12.45
N ARG A 185 -20.02 -12.99 11.44
CA ARG A 185 -19.84 -12.62 10.02
C ARG A 185 -20.89 -11.59 9.56
N LEU A 186 -22.14 -11.73 9.98
CA LEU A 186 -23.20 -10.77 9.68
C LEU A 186 -22.91 -9.41 10.32
N TYR A 187 -22.46 -9.37 11.59
CA TYR A 187 -22.05 -8.14 12.23
C TYR A 187 -20.85 -7.48 11.52
N ARG A 188 -19.87 -8.28 11.07
CA ARG A 188 -18.75 -7.75 10.30
C ARG A 188 -19.21 -7.13 8.98
N LEU A 189 -20.14 -7.77 8.25
CA LEU A 189 -20.76 -7.20 7.05
C LEU A 189 -21.53 -5.91 7.34
N ASN A 190 -22.12 -5.79 8.53
CA ASN A 190 -22.80 -4.56 8.99
C ASN A 190 -21.84 -3.51 9.57
N ASN A 191 -20.53 -3.74 9.49
CA ASN A 191 -19.48 -2.90 10.08
C ASN A 191 -19.57 -2.73 11.61
N ASP A 192 -20.20 -3.67 12.31
CA ASP A 192 -20.28 -3.71 13.78
C ASP A 192 -19.18 -4.64 14.32
N LEU A 193 -17.94 -4.18 14.19
CA LEU A 193 -16.75 -5.02 14.45
C LEU A 193 -16.62 -5.44 15.92
N GLN A 194 -17.16 -4.65 16.87
CA GLN A 194 -17.15 -5.00 18.30
C GLN A 194 -18.08 -6.17 18.63
N LYS A 195 -19.28 -6.19 18.03
CA LYS A 195 -20.17 -7.33 18.19
C LYS A 195 -19.64 -8.55 17.46
N ALA A 196 -19.08 -8.38 16.27
CA ALA A 196 -18.41 -9.46 15.56
C ALA A 196 -17.30 -10.11 16.40
N GLU A 197 -16.44 -9.31 17.06
CA GLU A 197 -15.41 -9.79 17.97
C GLU A 197 -16.00 -10.61 19.13
N THR A 198 -17.11 -10.15 19.72
CA THR A 198 -17.78 -10.84 20.83
C THR A 198 -18.26 -12.22 20.40
N GLU A 199 -18.90 -12.32 19.24
CA GLU A 199 -19.44 -13.58 18.73
C GLU A 199 -18.32 -14.54 18.32
N PHE A 200 -17.26 -14.06 17.65
CA PHE A 200 -16.13 -14.90 17.29
C PHE A 200 -15.35 -15.39 18.51
N LYS A 201 -15.18 -14.57 19.56
CA LYS A 201 -14.62 -15.02 20.85
C LYS A 201 -15.45 -16.10 21.51
N THR A 202 -16.76 -15.99 21.43
CA THR A 202 -17.67 -17.01 21.95
C THR A 202 -17.52 -18.32 21.18
N ALA A 203 -17.43 -18.25 19.85
CA ALA A 203 -17.18 -19.41 19.01
C ALA A 203 -15.87 -20.12 19.35
N VAL A 204 -14.76 -19.37 19.50
CA VAL A 204 -13.45 -19.91 19.93
C VAL A 204 -13.52 -20.51 21.34
N LYS A 205 -14.28 -19.89 22.26
CA LYS A 205 -14.47 -20.43 23.61
C LYS A 205 -15.24 -21.74 23.62
N LEU A 206 -16.24 -21.90 22.75
CA LEU A 206 -17.04 -23.12 22.61
C LEU A 206 -16.22 -24.26 22.02
N GLN A 207 -15.39 -23.97 21.03
CA GLN A 207 -14.50 -24.94 20.38
C GLN A 207 -13.12 -24.32 20.14
N PRO A 208 -12.20 -24.40 21.12
CA PRO A 208 -10.88 -23.78 21.04
C PRO A 208 -9.96 -24.37 19.96
N ASP A 209 -10.22 -25.60 19.55
CA ASP A 209 -9.52 -26.36 18.51
C ASP A 209 -10.15 -26.16 17.12
N SER A 210 -11.28 -25.45 17.03
CA SER A 210 -11.88 -25.14 15.73
C SER A 210 -11.02 -24.19 14.93
N GLU A 211 -10.40 -24.72 13.89
CA GLU A 211 -9.61 -23.95 12.94
C GLU A 211 -10.39 -22.78 12.34
N GLU A 212 -11.65 -23.01 12.01
CA GLU A 212 -12.53 -21.99 11.43
C GLU A 212 -12.79 -20.84 12.41
N ALA A 213 -13.06 -21.15 13.68
CA ALA A 213 -13.29 -20.15 14.71
C ALA A 213 -12.03 -19.31 14.98
N VAL A 214 -10.88 -19.99 15.13
CA VAL A 214 -9.59 -19.36 15.41
C VAL A 214 -9.15 -18.46 14.24
N THR A 215 -9.17 -18.97 13.00
CA THR A 215 -8.77 -18.18 11.83
C THR A 215 -9.71 -17.00 11.57
N THR A 216 -11.03 -17.17 11.76
CA THR A 216 -12.01 -16.10 11.56
C THR A 216 -11.78 -14.95 12.56
N LEU A 217 -11.53 -15.27 13.83
CA LEU A 217 -11.20 -14.26 14.85
C LEU A 217 -9.86 -13.56 14.56
N ALA A 218 -8.87 -14.31 14.11
CA ALA A 218 -7.57 -13.75 13.75
C ALA A 218 -7.66 -12.77 12.55
N TYR A 219 -8.43 -13.11 11.52
CA TYR A 219 -8.67 -12.20 10.41
C TYR A 219 -9.39 -10.91 10.84
N LEU A 220 -10.34 -11.00 11.78
CA LEU A 220 -10.96 -9.80 12.34
C LEU A 220 -9.93 -8.93 13.08
N TYR A 221 -9.04 -9.52 13.87
CA TYR A 221 -7.98 -8.78 14.55
C TYR A 221 -7.01 -8.12 13.57
N ASN A 222 -6.65 -8.78 12.47
CA ASN A 222 -5.84 -8.19 11.41
C ASN A 222 -6.58 -6.99 10.74
N GLU A 223 -7.88 -7.12 10.50
CA GLU A 223 -8.72 -6.02 9.97
C GLU A 223 -8.78 -4.83 10.92
N LEU A 224 -8.78 -5.07 12.24
CA LEU A 224 -8.71 -4.04 13.29
C LEU A 224 -7.30 -3.48 13.51
N GLY A 225 -6.28 -4.00 12.82
CA GLY A 225 -4.88 -3.62 13.00
C GLY A 225 -4.23 -4.20 14.26
N ASP A 226 -4.93 -5.07 15.00
CA ASP A 226 -4.41 -5.71 16.20
C ASP A 226 -3.76 -7.06 15.88
N THR A 227 -2.68 -7.00 15.15
CA THR A 227 -1.94 -8.16 14.67
C THR A 227 -1.32 -8.98 15.82
N ALA A 228 -1.08 -8.37 16.99
CA ALA A 228 -0.59 -9.06 18.18
C ALA A 228 -1.63 -10.05 18.72
N ARG A 229 -2.90 -9.63 18.86
CA ARG A 229 -3.99 -10.53 19.27
C ARG A 229 -4.26 -11.58 18.18
N ALA A 230 -4.14 -11.25 16.90
CA ALA A 230 -4.25 -12.22 15.82
C ALA A 230 -3.21 -13.35 15.96
N THR A 231 -1.93 -13.01 16.15
CA THR A 231 -0.86 -13.99 16.39
C THR A 231 -1.14 -14.83 17.64
N GLN A 232 -1.59 -14.19 18.74
CA GLN A 232 -1.89 -14.88 19.98
C GLN A 232 -2.98 -15.96 19.78
N VAL A 233 -4.06 -15.63 19.09
CA VAL A 233 -5.17 -16.56 18.84
C VAL A 233 -4.72 -17.71 17.94
N LEU A 234 -4.00 -17.44 16.85
CA LEU A 234 -3.51 -18.48 15.96
C LEU A 234 -2.47 -19.39 16.63
N SER A 235 -1.65 -18.82 17.52
CA SER A 235 -0.64 -19.58 18.28
C SER A 235 -1.21 -20.41 19.41
N SER A 236 -2.48 -20.21 19.78
CA SER A 236 -3.14 -21.03 20.82
C SER A 236 -3.36 -22.47 20.36
N VAL A 237 -3.41 -22.73 19.06
CA VAL A 237 -3.46 -24.09 18.51
C VAL A 237 -2.03 -24.69 18.54
N PRO A 238 -1.81 -25.88 19.17
CA PRO A 238 -0.50 -26.50 19.25
C PRO A 238 0.11 -26.77 17.89
N ASN A 239 1.42 -26.62 17.75
CA ASN A 239 2.14 -26.75 16.48
C ASN A 239 1.84 -28.06 15.70
N PRO A 240 1.82 -29.25 16.34
CA PRO A 240 1.52 -30.49 15.61
C PRO A 240 0.08 -30.60 15.10
N GLU A 241 -0.83 -29.73 15.59
CA GLU A 241 -2.25 -29.74 15.21
C GLU A 241 -2.60 -28.68 14.16
N ARG A 242 -1.62 -27.84 13.77
CA ARG A 242 -1.84 -26.79 12.78
C ARG A 242 -1.96 -27.35 11.37
N SER A 243 -3.01 -26.93 10.69
CA SER A 243 -3.25 -27.26 9.28
C SER A 243 -2.59 -26.25 8.34
N ALA A 244 -2.60 -26.55 7.04
CA ALA A 244 -2.19 -25.61 6.00
C ALA A 244 -2.91 -24.27 6.09
N LYS A 245 -4.20 -24.26 6.43
CA LYS A 245 -5.00 -23.05 6.56
C LYS A 245 -4.57 -22.20 7.76
N LEU A 246 -4.26 -22.83 8.91
CA LEU A 246 -3.73 -22.13 10.07
C LEU A 246 -2.36 -21.52 9.81
N TYR A 247 -1.46 -22.24 9.13
CA TYR A 247 -0.17 -21.71 8.72
C TYR A 247 -0.32 -20.57 7.69
N SER A 248 -1.26 -20.64 6.76
CA SER A 248 -1.56 -19.53 5.84
C SER A 248 -2.06 -18.30 6.58
N ALA A 249 -2.92 -18.47 7.60
CA ALA A 249 -3.40 -17.38 8.43
C ALA A 249 -2.28 -16.76 9.29
N LEU A 250 -1.35 -17.56 9.81
CA LEU A 250 -0.14 -17.08 10.48
C LEU A 250 0.75 -16.29 9.52
N GLY A 251 0.99 -16.83 8.32
CA GLY A 251 1.75 -16.15 7.27
C GLY A 251 1.18 -14.78 6.94
N TYR A 252 -0.13 -14.70 6.73
CA TYR A 252 -0.82 -13.43 6.51
C TYR A 252 -0.68 -12.46 7.70
N THR A 253 -0.79 -12.97 8.93
CA THR A 253 -0.65 -12.13 10.13
C THR A 253 0.76 -11.57 10.28
N TYR A 254 1.80 -12.38 10.05
CA TYR A 254 3.20 -11.94 10.05
C TYR A 254 3.48 -10.94 8.92
N GLU A 255 2.87 -11.13 7.75
CA GLU A 255 2.94 -10.16 6.66
C GLU A 255 2.38 -8.78 7.07
N GLN A 256 1.23 -8.74 7.77
CA GLN A 256 0.66 -7.49 8.30
C GLN A 256 1.58 -6.83 9.35
N GLN A 257 2.41 -7.61 10.05
CA GLN A 257 3.43 -7.13 10.98
C GLN A 257 4.75 -6.75 10.28
N LYS A 258 4.84 -6.91 8.96
CA LYS A 258 6.08 -6.78 8.17
C LYS A 258 7.20 -7.73 8.63
N GLN A 259 6.85 -8.81 9.30
CA GLN A 259 7.76 -9.88 9.70
C GLN A 259 7.87 -10.88 8.54
N TYR A 260 8.56 -10.45 7.48
CA TYR A 260 8.55 -11.18 6.20
C TYR A 260 9.20 -12.56 6.30
N LYS A 261 10.23 -12.73 7.13
CA LYS A 261 10.89 -14.02 7.33
C LYS A 261 10.00 -15.05 8.02
N GLU A 262 9.30 -14.63 9.07
CA GLU A 262 8.32 -15.44 9.77
C GLU A 262 7.12 -15.78 8.87
N ALA A 263 6.69 -14.82 8.04
CA ALA A 263 5.65 -15.05 7.05
C ALA A 263 6.07 -16.09 6.00
N ILE A 264 7.29 -15.99 5.48
CA ILE A 264 7.88 -16.96 4.53
C ILE A 264 7.87 -18.37 5.11
N GLU A 265 8.35 -18.55 6.34
CA GLU A 265 8.36 -19.88 6.99
C GLU A 265 6.94 -20.43 7.21
N ALA A 266 6.00 -19.57 7.64
CA ALA A 266 4.62 -19.99 7.83
C ALA A 266 3.96 -20.42 6.49
N TYR A 267 4.15 -19.67 5.41
CA TYR A 267 3.63 -20.05 4.11
C TYR A 267 4.31 -21.30 3.54
N ARG A 268 5.62 -21.51 3.78
CA ARG A 268 6.31 -22.77 3.42
C ARG A 268 5.67 -23.98 4.09
N HIS A 269 5.39 -23.90 5.39
CA HIS A 269 4.69 -24.96 6.09
C HIS A 269 3.29 -25.23 5.55
N ALA A 270 2.56 -24.17 5.17
CA ALA A 270 1.27 -24.33 4.52
C ALA A 270 1.38 -25.09 3.19
N ILE A 271 2.38 -24.78 2.37
CA ILE A 271 2.63 -25.42 1.07
C ILE A 271 3.15 -26.85 1.22
N GLU A 272 3.96 -27.16 2.26
CA GLU A 272 4.39 -28.53 2.57
C GLU A 272 3.21 -29.47 2.81
N MET A 273 2.15 -28.94 3.45
CA MET A 273 0.92 -29.71 3.76
C MET A 273 -0.08 -29.73 2.59
N ASP A 274 -0.16 -28.64 1.83
CA ASP A 274 -1.07 -28.50 0.69
C ASP A 274 -0.31 -27.81 -0.47
N ARG A 275 0.25 -28.63 -1.35
CA ARG A 275 1.11 -28.17 -2.46
C ARG A 275 0.36 -27.41 -3.54
N ASP A 276 -0.94 -27.59 -3.63
CA ASP A 276 -1.80 -26.96 -4.64
C ASP A 276 -2.44 -25.67 -4.11
N ASN A 277 -2.07 -25.22 -2.92
CA ASN A 277 -2.58 -24.01 -2.29
C ASN A 277 -1.97 -22.76 -2.93
N LEU A 278 -2.56 -22.32 -4.04
CA LEU A 278 -2.08 -21.16 -4.80
C LEU A 278 -2.08 -19.86 -3.98
N ASP A 279 -2.98 -19.72 -2.99
CA ASP A 279 -3.00 -18.55 -2.12
C ASP A 279 -1.79 -18.52 -1.17
N ALA A 280 -1.39 -19.68 -0.62
CA ALA A 280 -0.19 -19.78 0.18
C ALA A 280 1.08 -19.53 -0.66
N ILE A 281 1.14 -20.07 -1.91
CA ILE A 281 2.24 -19.81 -2.85
C ILE A 281 2.31 -18.33 -3.19
N ARG A 282 1.18 -17.64 -3.40
CA ARG A 282 1.12 -16.20 -3.66
C ARG A 282 1.61 -15.41 -2.45
N GLY A 283 1.18 -15.78 -1.24
CA GLY A 283 1.65 -15.20 0.01
C GLY A 283 3.17 -15.38 0.18
N LEU A 284 3.69 -16.58 -0.07
CA LEU A 284 5.12 -16.85 -0.08
C LEU A 284 5.88 -15.96 -1.08
N ALA A 285 5.41 -15.92 -2.34
CA ALA A 285 6.03 -15.10 -3.39
C ALA A 285 6.08 -13.61 -3.02
N GLN A 286 4.98 -13.07 -2.51
CA GLN A 286 4.92 -11.66 -2.11
C GLN A 286 5.87 -11.37 -0.94
N ASN A 287 5.95 -12.24 0.06
CA ASN A 287 6.83 -12.03 1.21
C ASN A 287 8.31 -12.25 0.86
N LEU A 288 8.63 -13.18 -0.06
CA LEU A 288 9.97 -13.28 -0.63
C LEU A 288 10.37 -11.99 -1.35
N LEU A 289 9.45 -11.39 -2.09
CA LEU A 289 9.71 -10.11 -2.77
C LEU A 289 9.91 -8.97 -1.78
N ASN A 290 9.13 -8.93 -0.70
CA ASN A 290 9.26 -7.93 0.36
C ASN A 290 10.54 -8.11 1.20
N ASP A 291 11.08 -9.34 1.29
CA ASP A 291 12.35 -9.66 1.95
C ASP A 291 13.56 -9.55 0.99
N GLY A 292 13.38 -8.95 -0.21
CA GLY A 292 14.45 -8.75 -1.19
C GLY A 292 14.84 -9.99 -2.00
N GLN A 293 14.20 -11.14 -1.80
CA GLN A 293 14.51 -12.41 -2.48
C GLN A 293 13.78 -12.51 -3.84
N ALA A 294 14.07 -11.56 -4.75
CA ALA A 294 13.31 -11.39 -6.00
C ALA A 294 13.35 -12.62 -6.92
N GLU A 295 14.48 -13.33 -7.01
CA GLU A 295 14.61 -14.54 -7.82
C GLU A 295 13.76 -15.68 -7.26
N ALA A 296 13.75 -15.88 -5.94
CA ALA A 296 12.92 -16.88 -5.29
C ALA A 296 11.43 -16.55 -5.44
N ALA A 297 11.06 -15.27 -5.34
CA ALA A 297 9.70 -14.81 -5.58
C ALA A 297 9.26 -15.09 -7.03
N LEU A 298 10.13 -14.82 -8.01
CA LEU A 298 9.88 -15.08 -9.42
C LEU A 298 9.58 -16.56 -9.69
N GLU A 299 10.32 -17.47 -9.07
CA GLU A 299 10.06 -18.90 -9.21
C GLU A 299 8.68 -19.30 -8.66
N GLN A 300 8.27 -18.73 -7.52
CA GLN A 300 6.93 -18.99 -6.98
C GLN A 300 5.82 -18.41 -7.87
N TYR A 301 5.99 -17.21 -8.40
CA TYR A 301 5.01 -16.64 -9.35
C TYR A 301 4.92 -17.44 -10.65
N LYS A 302 6.01 -18.05 -11.14
CA LYS A 302 5.97 -18.96 -12.29
C LYS A 302 5.15 -20.22 -11.98
N VAL A 303 5.27 -20.79 -10.78
CA VAL A 303 4.42 -21.91 -10.36
C VAL A 303 2.94 -21.54 -10.42
N ILE A 304 2.56 -20.34 -9.97
CA ILE A 304 1.17 -19.85 -10.08
C ILE A 304 0.77 -19.71 -11.55
N ALA A 305 1.63 -19.10 -12.38
CA ALA A 305 1.36 -18.90 -13.81
C ALA A 305 1.19 -20.22 -14.60
N ASP A 306 1.92 -21.27 -14.21
CA ASP A 306 1.80 -22.60 -14.80
C ASP A 306 0.51 -23.30 -14.36
N ALA A 307 0.13 -23.16 -13.07
CA ALA A 307 -1.09 -23.74 -12.52
C ALA A 307 -2.37 -22.99 -12.96
N ASN A 308 -2.30 -21.68 -13.11
CA ASN A 308 -3.39 -20.82 -13.58
C ASN A 308 -2.91 -19.85 -14.67
N PRO A 309 -2.83 -20.29 -15.92
CA PRO A 309 -2.33 -19.46 -17.04
C PRO A 309 -3.18 -18.23 -17.38
N GLU A 310 -4.38 -18.11 -16.80
CA GLU A 310 -5.28 -16.98 -17.00
C GLU A 310 -5.22 -15.93 -15.87
N ASP A 311 -4.36 -16.12 -14.87
CA ASP A 311 -4.15 -15.15 -13.80
C ASP A 311 -3.31 -13.96 -14.25
N ALA A 312 -3.98 -12.95 -14.81
CA ALA A 312 -3.35 -11.72 -15.29
C ALA A 312 -2.49 -11.04 -14.21
N GLN A 313 -2.91 -11.08 -12.94
CA GLN A 313 -2.19 -10.44 -11.83
C GLN A 313 -0.82 -11.07 -11.61
N THR A 314 -0.72 -12.38 -11.74
CA THR A 314 0.58 -13.07 -11.64
C THR A 314 1.56 -12.59 -12.70
N TYR A 315 1.13 -12.40 -13.96
CA TYR A 315 2.01 -11.86 -15.01
C TYR A 315 2.41 -10.41 -14.76
N VAL A 316 1.55 -9.58 -14.18
CA VAL A 316 1.92 -8.22 -13.75
C VAL A 316 3.02 -8.28 -12.69
N ARG A 317 2.92 -9.15 -11.68
CA ARG A 317 3.96 -9.32 -10.64
C ARG A 317 5.29 -9.82 -11.21
N ILE A 318 5.25 -10.80 -12.11
CA ILE A 318 6.45 -11.25 -12.85
C ILE A 318 7.10 -10.08 -13.61
N ALA A 319 6.29 -9.28 -14.30
CA ALA A 319 6.77 -8.13 -15.04
C ALA A 319 7.41 -7.05 -14.14
N GLU A 320 6.84 -6.80 -12.95
CA GLU A 320 7.42 -5.89 -11.96
C GLU A 320 8.80 -6.36 -11.50
N ILE A 321 8.97 -7.65 -11.24
CA ILE A 321 10.27 -8.22 -10.88
C ILE A 321 11.27 -8.04 -12.02
N TYR A 322 10.90 -8.40 -13.26
CA TYR A 322 11.79 -8.22 -14.41
C TYR A 322 12.12 -6.74 -14.66
N ARG A 323 11.18 -5.82 -14.46
CA ARG A 323 11.42 -4.38 -14.56
C ARG A 323 12.47 -3.90 -13.54
N LYS A 324 12.34 -4.32 -12.28
CA LYS A 324 13.33 -4.02 -11.23
C LYS A 324 14.72 -4.56 -11.58
N GLN A 325 14.79 -5.72 -12.22
CA GLN A 325 16.04 -6.32 -12.70
C GLN A 325 16.59 -5.67 -13.99
N GLY A 326 15.93 -4.66 -14.55
CA GLY A 326 16.29 -4.06 -15.84
C GLY A 326 16.03 -4.95 -17.06
N LYS A 327 15.34 -6.08 -16.89
CA LYS A 327 14.99 -7.03 -17.96
C LYS A 327 13.68 -6.59 -18.66
N TYR A 328 13.73 -5.42 -19.30
CA TYR A 328 12.55 -4.72 -19.81
C TYR A 328 11.77 -5.49 -20.86
N ASP A 329 12.44 -6.25 -21.74
CA ASP A 329 11.78 -7.02 -22.80
C ASP A 329 10.91 -8.14 -22.19
N LEU A 330 11.43 -8.86 -21.19
CA LEU A 330 10.68 -9.88 -20.46
C LEU A 330 9.52 -9.26 -19.65
N ALA A 331 9.72 -8.08 -19.08
CA ALA A 331 8.66 -7.37 -18.39
C ALA A 331 7.53 -6.98 -19.35
N LEU A 332 7.86 -6.43 -20.52
CA LEU A 332 6.87 -6.07 -21.57
C LEU A 332 6.12 -7.29 -22.12
N GLU A 333 6.80 -8.43 -22.28
CA GLU A 333 6.17 -9.68 -22.73
C GLU A 333 5.09 -10.13 -21.73
N ASN A 334 5.42 -10.16 -20.44
CA ASN A 334 4.47 -10.55 -19.38
C ASN A 334 3.32 -9.54 -19.24
N LEU A 335 3.57 -8.23 -19.36
CA LEU A 335 2.50 -7.23 -19.35
C LEU A 335 1.57 -7.35 -20.56
N LYS A 336 2.08 -7.66 -21.75
CA LYS A 336 1.25 -7.92 -22.93
C LYS A 336 0.38 -9.15 -22.73
N LYS A 337 0.92 -10.21 -22.11
CA LYS A 337 0.16 -11.41 -21.76
C LYS A 337 -0.96 -11.07 -20.77
N ALA A 338 -0.67 -10.35 -19.69
CA ALA A 338 -1.68 -9.86 -18.74
C ALA A 338 -2.76 -9.01 -19.43
N GLY A 339 -2.37 -8.08 -20.31
CA GLY A 339 -3.29 -7.21 -21.02
C GLY A 339 -4.21 -7.93 -22.02
N SER A 340 -3.79 -9.09 -22.54
CA SER A 340 -4.66 -9.91 -23.39
C SER A 340 -5.80 -10.59 -22.61
N MET A 341 -5.67 -10.74 -21.30
CA MET A 341 -6.65 -11.38 -20.40
C MET A 341 -7.65 -10.36 -19.82
N VAL A 342 -7.21 -9.12 -19.58
CA VAL A 342 -8.02 -8.07 -18.94
C VAL A 342 -8.04 -6.83 -19.83
N GLN A 343 -9.11 -6.66 -20.62
CA GLN A 343 -9.22 -5.60 -21.61
C GLN A 343 -9.27 -4.19 -21.02
N ASP A 344 -9.85 -4.02 -19.83
CA ASP A 344 -10.03 -2.72 -19.18
C ASP A 344 -9.02 -2.47 -18.02
N SER A 345 -7.90 -3.19 -18.03
CA SER A 345 -6.86 -3.00 -17.03
C SER A 345 -6.23 -1.60 -17.16
N VAL A 346 -6.18 -0.88 -16.04
CA VAL A 346 -5.44 0.38 -15.91
C VAL A 346 -3.97 0.12 -15.55
N GLU A 347 -3.72 -0.94 -14.79
CA GLU A 347 -2.41 -1.30 -14.25
C GLU A 347 -1.42 -1.72 -15.35
N VAL A 348 -1.88 -2.49 -16.33
CA VAL A 348 -1.02 -2.96 -17.44
C VAL A 348 -0.46 -1.80 -18.27
N PRO A 349 -1.28 -0.89 -18.85
CA PRO A 349 -0.73 0.23 -19.63
C PRO A 349 0.10 1.19 -18.77
N TYR A 350 -0.25 1.40 -17.50
CA TYR A 350 0.55 2.20 -16.58
C TYR A 350 1.96 1.62 -16.39
N ASN A 351 2.09 0.31 -16.19
CA ASN A 351 3.38 -0.36 -16.05
C ASN A 351 4.17 -0.39 -17.37
N ILE A 352 3.51 -0.52 -18.53
CA ILE A 352 4.16 -0.42 -19.84
C ILE A 352 4.76 0.99 -20.00
N ALA A 353 4.01 2.05 -19.69
CA ALA A 353 4.51 3.42 -19.74
C ALA A 353 5.71 3.64 -18.79
N ALA A 354 5.69 3.04 -17.60
CA ALA A 354 6.82 3.10 -16.66
C ALA A 354 8.08 2.43 -17.22
N ILE A 355 7.93 1.30 -17.93
CA ILE A 355 9.06 0.63 -18.59
C ILE A 355 9.61 1.49 -19.73
N TYR A 356 8.75 2.06 -20.58
CA TYR A 356 9.19 2.94 -21.63
C TYR A 356 9.90 4.19 -21.11
N GLN A 357 9.41 4.77 -20.00
CA GLN A 357 10.09 5.86 -19.29
C GLN A 357 11.50 5.44 -18.85
N ALA A 358 11.64 4.27 -18.20
CA ALA A 358 12.94 3.76 -17.76
C ALA A 358 13.93 3.52 -18.92
N GLN A 359 13.42 3.13 -20.09
CA GLN A 359 14.19 2.96 -21.33
C GLN A 359 14.49 4.28 -22.06
N GLY A 360 13.94 5.43 -21.61
CA GLY A 360 14.03 6.71 -22.34
C GLY A 360 13.15 6.79 -23.60
N ARG A 361 12.21 5.87 -23.77
CA ARG A 361 11.26 5.79 -24.91
C ARG A 361 10.04 6.64 -24.64
N TYR A 362 10.26 7.94 -24.45
CA TYR A 362 9.22 8.88 -24.01
C TYR A 362 8.09 9.03 -25.03
N ASP A 363 8.39 8.97 -26.34
CA ASP A 363 7.41 9.09 -27.41
C ASP A 363 6.38 7.95 -27.39
N GLU A 364 6.73 6.81 -26.80
CA GLU A 364 5.83 5.66 -26.61
C GLU A 364 5.11 5.71 -25.25
N ALA A 365 5.75 6.25 -24.22
CA ALA A 365 5.17 6.35 -22.87
C ALA A 365 4.05 7.42 -22.79
N VAL A 366 4.28 8.60 -23.38
CA VAL A 366 3.34 9.74 -23.32
C VAL A 366 1.95 9.42 -23.87
N PRO A 367 1.80 8.80 -25.07
CA PRO A 367 0.48 8.45 -25.60
C PRO A 367 -0.30 7.51 -24.69
N ILE A 368 0.36 6.55 -24.05
CA ILE A 368 -0.28 5.60 -23.14
C ILE A 368 -0.85 6.33 -21.91
N MET A 369 -0.07 7.22 -21.31
CA MET A 369 -0.53 7.99 -20.15
C MET A 369 -1.67 8.94 -20.50
N LYS A 370 -1.62 9.57 -21.67
CA LYS A 370 -2.72 10.40 -22.18
C LYS A 370 -4.01 9.60 -22.43
N ASP A 371 -3.90 8.37 -22.95
CA ASP A 371 -5.06 7.50 -23.15
C ASP A 371 -5.69 7.10 -21.81
N LEU A 372 -4.88 6.75 -20.79
CA LEU A 372 -5.36 6.48 -19.43
C LEU A 372 -6.10 7.68 -18.82
N LEU A 373 -5.54 8.88 -18.96
CA LEU A 373 -6.17 10.11 -18.50
C LEU A 373 -7.50 10.38 -19.22
N LYS A 374 -7.54 10.18 -20.55
CA LYS A 374 -8.77 10.32 -21.34
C LYS A 374 -9.84 9.30 -20.93
N LYS A 375 -9.47 8.03 -20.73
CA LYS A 375 -10.41 6.98 -20.29
C LYS A 375 -10.98 7.23 -18.89
N SER A 376 -10.22 7.89 -18.03
CA SER A 376 -10.67 8.27 -16.68
C SER A 376 -11.41 9.61 -16.64
N GLU A 377 -11.63 10.28 -17.78
CA GLU A 377 -12.33 11.56 -17.83
C GLU A 377 -13.84 11.38 -17.68
N LYS A 378 -14.45 12.26 -16.87
CA LYS A 378 -15.90 12.31 -16.70
C LYS A 378 -16.49 13.51 -17.41
N PRO A 379 -17.63 13.33 -18.12
CA PRO A 379 -18.27 14.42 -18.88
C PRO A 379 -18.67 15.65 -18.02
N ASP A 380 -18.97 15.41 -16.75
CA ASP A 380 -19.38 16.48 -15.80
C ASP A 380 -18.20 17.04 -14.98
N GLY A 381 -16.99 16.51 -15.18
CA GLY A 381 -15.79 16.92 -14.46
C GLY A 381 -15.81 16.63 -12.96
N LYS A 382 -16.80 15.88 -12.46
CA LYS A 382 -16.96 15.59 -11.03
C LYS A 382 -16.36 14.25 -10.68
N TYR A 383 -15.27 14.27 -9.94
CA TYR A 383 -14.55 13.10 -9.48
C TYR A 383 -14.77 12.86 -7.98
N SER A 384 -15.02 11.62 -7.60
CA SER A 384 -14.92 11.17 -6.20
C SER A 384 -13.48 11.29 -5.69
N THR A 385 -13.28 11.21 -4.39
CA THR A 385 -11.92 11.27 -3.79
C THR A 385 -10.98 10.22 -4.38
N GLY A 386 -11.44 8.97 -4.53
CA GLY A 386 -10.64 7.90 -5.12
C GLY A 386 -10.27 8.16 -6.61
N GLU A 387 -11.22 8.68 -7.39
CA GLU A 387 -10.96 9.02 -8.79
C GLU A 387 -9.99 10.19 -8.93
N LYS A 388 -10.07 11.20 -8.05
CA LYS A 388 -9.08 12.27 -8.00
C LYS A 388 -7.70 11.74 -7.68
N SER A 389 -7.59 10.83 -6.71
CA SER A 389 -6.32 10.19 -6.35
C SER A 389 -5.73 9.42 -7.52
N ASN A 390 -6.53 8.60 -8.22
CA ASN A 390 -6.06 7.85 -9.39
C ASN A 390 -5.60 8.78 -10.53
N ARG A 391 -6.37 9.85 -10.81
CA ARG A 391 -5.97 10.82 -11.84
C ARG A 391 -4.70 11.57 -11.47
N ALA A 392 -4.53 11.91 -10.19
CA ALA A 392 -3.30 12.55 -9.70
C ALA A 392 -2.07 11.66 -9.95
N VAL A 393 -2.17 10.34 -9.71
CA VAL A 393 -1.09 9.37 -10.00
C VAL A 393 -0.76 9.33 -11.51
N PHE A 394 -1.77 9.37 -12.38
CA PHE A 394 -1.51 9.38 -13.84
C PHE A 394 -0.87 10.68 -14.30
N LEU A 395 -1.35 11.83 -13.79
CA LEU A 395 -0.78 13.14 -14.09
C LEU A 395 0.66 13.26 -13.57
N GLU A 396 0.92 12.78 -12.35
CA GLU A 396 2.26 12.74 -11.78
C GLU A 396 3.22 11.93 -12.66
N ARG A 397 2.81 10.73 -13.09
CA ARG A 397 3.61 9.91 -14.01
C ARG A 397 3.86 10.61 -15.35
N LEU A 398 2.82 11.21 -15.94
CA LEU A 398 2.96 11.94 -17.20
C LEU A 398 3.88 13.15 -17.05
N GLY A 399 3.72 13.92 -15.99
CA GLY A 399 4.59 15.06 -15.67
C GLY A 399 6.05 14.63 -15.48
N ALA A 400 6.28 13.52 -14.76
CA ALA A 400 7.62 12.97 -14.58
C ALA A 400 8.24 12.52 -15.92
N ILE A 401 7.47 11.88 -16.81
CA ILE A 401 7.94 11.52 -18.16
C ILE A 401 8.37 12.78 -18.95
N TYR A 402 7.58 13.85 -18.91
CA TYR A 402 7.94 15.12 -19.56
C TYR A 402 9.19 15.75 -18.93
N ARG A 403 9.32 15.69 -17.61
CA ARG A 403 10.52 16.17 -16.91
C ARG A 403 11.78 15.40 -17.34
N ASP A 404 11.71 14.07 -17.37
CA ASP A 404 12.81 13.21 -17.83
C ASP A 404 13.18 13.46 -19.31
N GLN A 405 12.19 13.81 -20.14
CA GLN A 405 12.39 14.23 -21.53
C GLN A 405 13.04 15.62 -21.63
N GLY A 406 13.12 16.37 -20.54
CA GLY A 406 13.58 17.77 -20.50
C GLY A 406 12.52 18.78 -20.93
N ASN A 407 11.29 18.37 -21.14
CA ASN A 407 10.16 19.25 -21.47
C ASN A 407 9.51 19.80 -20.19
N ASN A 408 10.25 20.68 -19.50
CA ASN A 408 9.84 21.24 -18.21
C ASN A 408 8.53 22.04 -18.28
N GLN A 409 8.20 22.62 -19.45
CA GLN A 409 6.95 23.34 -19.61
C GLN A 409 5.76 22.37 -19.60
N ALA A 410 5.78 21.32 -20.40
CA ALA A 410 4.72 20.32 -20.42
C ALA A 410 4.60 19.57 -19.08
N ALA A 411 5.72 19.32 -18.39
CA ALA A 411 5.72 18.76 -17.04
C ALA A 411 4.94 19.65 -16.06
N ASN A 412 5.25 20.95 -16.03
CA ASN A 412 4.60 21.90 -15.13
C ASN A 412 3.12 22.14 -15.46
N GLU A 413 2.75 22.15 -16.75
CA GLU A 413 1.34 22.22 -17.17
C GLU A 413 0.58 20.99 -16.65
N THR A 414 1.17 19.80 -16.78
CA THR A 414 0.59 18.55 -16.26
C THR A 414 0.46 18.55 -14.74
N PHE A 415 1.47 19.03 -13.99
CA PHE A 415 1.38 19.14 -12.53
C PHE A 415 0.36 20.19 -12.07
N ARG A 416 0.12 21.25 -12.85
CA ARG A 416 -0.98 22.18 -12.59
C ARG A 416 -2.36 21.52 -12.73
N GLU A 417 -2.51 20.50 -13.54
CA GLU A 417 -3.75 19.71 -13.60
C GLU A 417 -3.99 18.94 -12.29
N ILE A 418 -2.93 18.49 -11.57
CA ILE A 418 -3.06 17.90 -10.23
C ILE A 418 -3.64 18.93 -9.25
N ILE A 419 -3.12 20.14 -9.28
CA ILE A 419 -3.63 21.25 -8.43
C ILE A 419 -5.12 21.51 -8.74
N ALA A 420 -5.52 21.46 -10.00
CA ALA A 420 -6.89 21.68 -10.44
C ALA A 420 -7.88 20.61 -9.98
N LEU A 421 -7.42 19.38 -9.64
CA LEU A 421 -8.27 18.36 -9.02
C LEU A 421 -8.81 18.79 -7.65
N GLY A 422 -8.14 19.74 -6.99
CA GLY A 422 -8.51 20.28 -5.68
C GLY A 422 -8.30 19.28 -4.54
N GLY A 423 -8.34 19.80 -3.32
CA GLY A 423 -7.93 19.10 -2.11
C GLY A 423 -6.50 19.48 -1.74
N ASP A 424 -6.26 19.64 -0.44
CA ASP A 424 -4.98 20.17 0.06
C ASP A 424 -3.80 19.29 -0.37
N ASP A 425 -3.94 17.98 -0.30
CA ASP A 425 -2.90 17.01 -0.72
C ASP A 425 -2.51 17.16 -2.19
N ASN A 426 -3.49 17.33 -3.09
CA ASN A 426 -3.22 17.51 -4.51
C ASN A 426 -2.58 18.87 -4.80
N ILE A 427 -2.97 19.91 -4.06
CA ILE A 427 -2.38 21.25 -4.18
C ILE A 427 -0.92 21.21 -3.73
N GLU A 428 -0.64 20.61 -2.58
CA GLU A 428 0.73 20.47 -2.06
C GLU A 428 1.60 19.66 -3.03
N ARG A 429 1.14 18.49 -3.44
CA ARG A 429 1.83 17.61 -4.39
C ARG A 429 2.14 18.31 -5.71
N GLY A 430 1.13 18.94 -6.32
CA GLY A 430 1.31 19.58 -7.62
C GLY A 430 2.31 20.75 -7.55
N TYR A 431 2.26 21.58 -6.52
CA TYR A 431 3.25 22.65 -6.37
C TYR A 431 4.65 22.13 -6.04
N GLN A 432 4.76 21.07 -5.24
CA GLN A 432 6.05 20.43 -4.95
C GLN A 432 6.71 19.94 -6.24
N GLU A 433 5.99 19.22 -7.09
CA GLU A 433 6.48 18.71 -8.36
C GLU A 433 6.94 19.84 -9.31
N ILE A 434 6.21 20.96 -9.36
CA ILE A 434 6.61 22.11 -10.18
C ILE A 434 7.89 22.76 -9.63
N VAL A 435 8.01 22.93 -8.31
CA VAL A 435 9.21 23.47 -7.67
C VAL A 435 10.40 22.55 -7.96
N ASP A 436 10.25 21.25 -7.83
CA ASP A 436 11.31 20.27 -8.08
C ASP A 436 11.72 20.27 -9.56
N THR A 437 10.77 20.38 -10.49
CA THR A 437 11.05 20.50 -11.92
C THR A 437 11.93 21.73 -12.22
N TRP A 438 11.60 22.89 -11.65
CA TRP A 438 12.40 24.09 -11.85
C TRP A 438 13.78 23.98 -11.18
N ARG A 439 13.88 23.32 -10.02
CA ARG A 439 15.16 23.06 -9.36
C ARG A 439 16.07 22.14 -10.19
N GLU A 440 15.50 21.06 -10.75
CA GLU A 440 16.25 20.16 -11.63
C GLU A 440 16.73 20.87 -12.90
N ALA A 441 15.90 21.77 -13.44
CA ALA A 441 16.28 22.63 -14.56
C ALA A 441 17.29 23.73 -14.17
N LYS A 442 17.62 23.87 -12.87
CA LYS A 442 18.46 24.95 -12.33
C LYS A 442 17.88 26.36 -12.56
N GLU A 443 16.56 26.44 -12.65
CA GLU A 443 15.77 27.69 -12.79
C GLU A 443 15.31 28.18 -11.39
N TRP A 444 16.30 28.50 -10.56
CA TRP A 444 16.12 28.76 -9.12
C TRP A 444 15.10 29.84 -8.78
N GLN A 445 15.05 30.91 -9.60
CA GLN A 445 14.10 32.00 -9.39
C GLN A 445 12.66 31.53 -9.67
N LYS A 446 12.45 30.69 -10.70
CA LYS A 446 11.13 30.14 -11.01
C LYS A 446 10.67 29.20 -9.91
N ALA A 447 11.59 28.41 -9.32
CA ALA A 447 11.28 27.57 -8.17
C ALA A 447 10.81 28.41 -6.97
N LEU A 448 11.50 29.50 -6.65
CA LEU A 448 11.11 30.43 -5.58
C LEU A 448 9.76 31.09 -5.86
N ASP A 449 9.51 31.55 -7.08
CA ASP A 449 8.27 32.23 -7.42
C ASP A 449 7.07 31.27 -7.39
N THR A 450 7.28 30.03 -7.83
CA THR A 450 6.29 28.94 -7.68
C THR A 450 6.01 28.63 -6.21
N ALA A 451 7.02 28.55 -5.35
CA ALA A 451 6.84 28.32 -3.93
C ALA A 451 6.07 29.47 -3.23
N LYS A 452 6.28 30.73 -3.66
CA LYS A 452 5.46 31.88 -3.19
C LYS A 452 4.00 31.74 -3.63
N GLU A 453 3.76 31.40 -4.90
CA GLU A 453 2.41 31.13 -5.43
C GLU A 453 1.72 30.03 -4.62
N ALA A 454 2.44 28.94 -4.33
CA ALA A 454 1.94 27.81 -3.56
C ALA A 454 1.43 28.22 -2.17
N VAL A 455 2.23 28.99 -1.42
CA VAL A 455 1.85 29.48 -0.07
C VAL A 455 0.68 30.47 -0.12
N GLN A 456 0.56 31.25 -1.19
CA GLN A 456 -0.61 32.12 -1.38
C GLN A 456 -1.88 31.29 -1.66
N LYS A 457 -1.76 30.20 -2.40
CA LYS A 457 -2.88 29.30 -2.72
C LYS A 457 -3.30 28.46 -1.53
N LEU A 458 -2.36 27.89 -0.81
CA LEU A 458 -2.56 27.03 0.36
C LEU A 458 -1.45 27.32 1.39
N PRO A 459 -1.69 28.06 2.48
CA PRO A 459 -0.67 28.41 3.47
C PRO A 459 -0.37 27.26 4.45
N SER A 460 -0.19 26.04 3.95
CA SER A 460 0.13 24.88 4.77
C SER A 460 1.57 24.93 5.32
N ALA A 461 1.86 24.14 6.34
CA ALA A 461 3.21 24.02 6.91
C ALA A 461 4.19 23.48 5.87
N GLN A 462 3.78 22.46 5.11
CA GLN A 462 4.60 21.85 4.06
C GLN A 462 5.04 22.86 3.00
N LEU A 463 4.11 23.63 2.43
CA LEU A 463 4.44 24.62 1.39
C LEU A 463 5.24 25.80 1.94
N LYS A 464 5.04 26.19 3.21
CA LYS A 464 5.89 27.19 3.88
C LYS A 464 7.32 26.69 4.06
N MET A 465 7.54 25.41 4.39
CA MET A 465 8.87 24.80 4.45
C MET A 465 9.53 24.75 3.07
N VAL A 466 8.78 24.40 2.03
CA VAL A 466 9.25 24.45 0.63
C VAL A 466 9.70 25.88 0.29
N LEU A 467 8.89 26.88 0.57
CA LEU A 467 9.24 28.28 0.31
C LEU A 467 10.51 28.71 1.07
N ALA A 468 10.58 28.39 2.36
CA ALA A 468 11.75 28.74 3.18
C ALA A 468 13.04 28.10 2.64
N THR A 469 12.97 26.86 2.16
CA THR A 469 14.11 26.18 1.52
C THR A 469 14.58 26.94 0.26
N GLN A 470 13.65 27.39 -0.61
CA GLN A 470 14.00 28.17 -1.79
C GLN A 470 14.60 29.54 -1.43
N GLN A 471 14.10 30.19 -0.38
CA GLN A 471 14.63 31.47 0.11
C GLN A 471 16.05 31.30 0.66
N ALA A 472 16.29 30.23 1.43
CA ALA A 472 17.63 29.93 1.95
C ALA A 472 18.65 29.68 0.82
N ASP A 473 18.24 28.99 -0.23
CA ASP A 473 19.07 28.69 -1.40
C ASP A 473 19.49 29.95 -2.18
N LEU A 474 18.67 30.99 -2.14
CA LEU A 474 18.89 32.26 -2.86
C LEU A 474 19.44 33.39 -1.96
N GLY A 475 19.85 33.11 -0.73
CA GLY A 475 20.59 34.01 0.12
C GLY A 475 19.88 34.49 1.39
N ASP A 476 18.58 34.23 1.55
CA ASP A 476 17.82 34.63 2.74
C ASP A 476 17.84 33.56 3.87
N ALA A 477 19.00 32.91 4.04
CA ALA A 477 19.12 31.73 4.88
C ALA A 477 18.72 31.93 6.34
N ASP A 478 19.14 33.04 6.98
CA ASP A 478 18.85 33.26 8.40
C ASP A 478 17.37 33.53 8.65
N LYS A 479 16.73 34.26 7.75
CA LYS A 479 15.29 34.51 7.80
C LYS A 479 14.52 33.21 7.57
N ALA A 480 14.87 32.46 6.55
CA ALA A 480 14.23 31.17 6.24
C ALA A 480 14.32 30.19 7.40
N LEU A 481 15.50 30.04 8.01
CA LEU A 481 15.67 29.17 9.19
C LEU A 481 14.85 29.66 10.39
N LYS A 482 14.73 30.98 10.58
CA LYS A 482 13.88 31.55 11.64
C LYS A 482 12.40 31.26 11.37
N ASP A 483 11.96 31.44 10.13
CA ASP A 483 10.57 31.19 9.73
C ASP A 483 10.18 29.72 9.92
N VAL A 484 11.04 28.77 9.51
CA VAL A 484 10.84 27.33 9.74
C VAL A 484 10.83 27.01 11.24
N ARG A 485 11.76 27.53 12.02
CA ARG A 485 11.79 27.34 13.48
C ARG A 485 10.55 27.88 14.17
N GLY A 486 9.98 28.97 13.64
CA GLY A 486 8.71 29.55 14.13
C GLY A 486 7.47 28.69 13.88
N MET A 487 7.58 27.59 13.13
CA MET A 487 6.49 26.63 12.91
C MET A 487 6.38 25.56 14.00
N LEU A 488 7.40 25.44 14.86
CA LEU A 488 7.37 24.52 16.00
C LEU A 488 6.23 24.88 16.97
N ARG A 489 5.42 23.91 17.31
CA ARG A 489 4.25 24.06 18.19
C ARG A 489 4.51 23.58 19.61
N GLY A 490 5.55 22.77 19.84
CA GLY A 490 5.88 22.22 21.15
C GLY A 490 4.73 21.40 21.73
N ASP A 491 4.45 21.57 23.02
CA ASP A 491 3.42 20.83 23.75
C ASP A 491 1.98 21.04 23.24
N THR A 492 1.76 22.00 22.33
CA THR A 492 0.44 22.32 21.77
C THR A 492 0.17 21.71 20.40
N GLY A 493 1.17 21.04 19.81
CA GLY A 493 1.11 20.49 18.45
C GLY A 493 1.28 18.99 18.38
N SER A 494 1.30 18.48 17.14
CA SER A 494 1.62 17.09 16.87
C SER A 494 3.14 16.89 16.89
N GLU A 495 3.62 15.90 17.64
CA GLU A 495 5.04 15.51 17.65
C GLU A 495 5.55 15.19 16.23
N SER A 496 4.69 14.63 15.38
CA SER A 496 5.02 14.33 13.99
C SER A 496 5.23 15.62 13.18
N GLU A 497 4.43 16.67 13.39
CA GLU A 497 4.61 17.95 12.70
C GLU A 497 5.91 18.62 13.13
N ASP A 498 6.20 18.65 14.43
CA ASP A 498 7.45 19.23 14.94
C ASP A 498 8.68 18.42 14.47
N ARG A 499 8.57 17.11 14.36
CA ARG A 499 9.62 16.28 13.77
C ARG A 499 9.95 16.70 12.34
N GLU A 500 8.95 16.91 11.48
CA GLU A 500 9.17 17.37 10.09
C GLU A 500 9.83 18.76 10.03
N VAL A 501 9.47 19.65 10.93
CA VAL A 501 10.13 20.95 11.07
C VAL A 501 11.61 20.78 11.43
N TYR A 502 11.93 19.90 12.39
CA TYR A 502 13.33 19.62 12.76
C TYR A 502 14.13 18.96 11.64
N ILE A 503 13.52 18.03 10.89
CA ILE A 503 14.11 17.41 9.69
C ILE A 503 14.43 18.49 8.66
N THR A 504 13.49 19.38 8.36
CA THR A 504 13.70 20.49 7.42
C THR A 504 14.81 21.42 7.89
N LEU A 505 14.85 21.78 9.17
CA LEU A 505 15.93 22.57 9.75
C LEU A 505 17.30 21.88 9.62
N ALA A 506 17.34 20.59 9.86
CA ALA A 506 18.57 19.80 9.72
C ALA A 506 19.09 19.81 8.28
N GLN A 507 18.23 19.52 7.31
CA GLN A 507 18.56 19.52 5.89
C GLN A 507 19.05 20.90 5.41
N MET A 508 18.33 21.97 5.79
CA MET A 508 18.74 23.33 5.46
C MET A 508 20.11 23.69 6.06
N ASN A 509 20.34 23.37 7.35
CA ASN A 509 21.60 23.62 8.02
C ASN A 509 22.75 22.81 7.42
N THR A 510 22.54 21.52 7.10
CA THR A 510 23.53 20.68 6.40
C THR A 510 23.92 21.29 5.05
N ARG A 511 22.97 21.78 4.25
CA ARG A 511 23.23 22.46 2.98
C ARG A 511 23.99 23.75 3.16
N LEU A 512 23.64 24.51 4.17
CA LEU A 512 24.32 25.79 4.52
C LEU A 512 25.66 25.58 5.24
N ARG A 513 26.10 24.30 5.42
CA ARG A 513 27.35 23.92 6.13
C ARG A 513 27.35 24.32 7.62
N ARG A 514 26.18 24.48 8.22
CA ARG A 514 25.98 24.71 9.67
C ARG A 514 25.81 23.37 10.37
N PHE A 515 26.84 22.52 10.29
CA PHE A 515 26.78 21.11 10.66
C PHE A 515 26.37 20.87 12.14
N SER A 516 26.85 21.72 13.07
CA SER A 516 26.46 21.64 14.48
C SER A 516 24.97 21.93 14.72
N ASP A 517 24.42 22.93 14.00
CA ASP A 517 23.00 23.26 14.12
C ASP A 517 22.13 22.17 13.49
N ALA A 518 22.65 21.52 12.44
CA ALA A 518 22.00 20.35 11.84
C ALA A 518 21.92 19.19 12.85
N GLU A 519 23.03 18.89 13.56
CA GLU A 519 23.03 17.84 14.59
C GLU A 519 22.00 18.10 15.70
N GLN A 520 21.93 19.34 16.22
CA GLN A 520 20.96 19.70 17.24
C GLN A 520 19.51 19.49 16.74
N ALA A 521 19.25 19.79 15.48
CA ALA A 521 17.93 19.54 14.88
C ALA A 521 17.66 18.04 14.72
N LEU A 522 18.66 17.24 14.27
CA LEU A 522 18.55 15.79 14.16
C LEU A 522 18.34 15.10 15.51
N ASP A 523 18.98 15.59 16.59
CA ASP A 523 18.74 15.07 17.94
C ASP A 523 17.27 15.25 18.36
N LYS A 524 16.67 16.40 18.03
CA LYS A 524 15.26 16.65 18.31
C LYS A 524 14.33 15.79 17.44
N ALA A 525 14.65 15.67 16.14
CA ALA A 525 13.90 14.82 15.23
C ALA A 525 13.93 13.35 15.70
N GLU A 526 15.09 12.83 16.13
CA GLU A 526 15.24 11.46 16.63
C GLU A 526 14.42 11.23 17.91
N GLN A 527 14.42 12.20 18.86
CA GLN A 527 13.61 12.13 20.07
C GLN A 527 12.11 12.03 19.77
N LEU A 528 11.64 12.69 18.72
CA LEU A 528 10.24 12.68 18.29
C LEU A 528 9.89 11.48 17.38
N SER A 529 10.88 10.73 16.93
CA SER A 529 10.70 9.56 16.06
C SER A 529 10.31 8.34 16.87
N LYS A 530 9.04 7.90 16.75
CA LYS A 530 8.50 6.74 17.47
C LYS A 530 8.68 5.43 16.70
N LYS A 531 8.57 5.48 15.38
CA LYS A 531 8.70 4.33 14.49
C LYS A 531 10.17 4.12 14.09
N THR A 532 10.49 2.87 13.80
CA THR A 532 11.84 2.49 13.34
C THR A 532 12.21 3.20 12.04
N GLU A 533 11.29 3.25 11.07
CA GLU A 533 11.49 3.89 9.78
C GLU A 533 11.77 5.40 9.91
N ASP A 534 11.12 6.07 10.88
CA ASP A 534 11.37 7.48 11.18
C ASP A 534 12.80 7.70 11.71
N LYS A 535 13.29 6.78 12.55
CA LYS A 535 14.66 6.83 13.09
C LYS A 535 15.70 6.52 12.02
N GLU A 536 15.45 5.55 11.14
CA GLU A 536 16.31 5.21 10.02
C GLU A 536 16.55 6.44 9.13
N TYR A 537 15.48 7.18 8.84
CA TYR A 537 15.60 8.41 8.06
C TYR A 537 16.45 9.47 8.76
N VAL A 538 16.29 9.65 10.07
CA VAL A 538 17.13 10.59 10.85
C VAL A 538 18.58 10.13 10.87
N TRP A 539 18.87 8.85 11.05
CA TRP A 539 20.25 8.31 11.02
C TRP A 539 20.88 8.48 9.64
N PHE A 540 20.12 8.28 8.57
CA PHE A 540 20.58 8.54 7.21
C PHE A 540 20.98 10.01 7.02
N LEU A 541 20.12 10.95 7.42
CA LEU A 541 20.42 12.39 7.34
C LEU A 541 21.62 12.78 8.20
N ARG A 542 21.78 12.17 9.38
CA ARG A 542 22.95 12.38 10.23
C ARG A 542 24.23 11.86 9.58
N GLY A 543 24.17 10.70 8.95
CA GLY A 543 25.26 10.16 8.16
C GLY A 543 25.70 11.11 7.05
N ALA A 544 24.73 11.66 6.29
CA ALA A 544 24.97 12.63 5.24
C ALA A 544 25.53 13.97 5.78
N ASN A 545 25.08 14.42 6.96
CA ASN A 545 25.63 15.60 7.63
C ASN A 545 27.08 15.39 8.01
N PHE A 546 27.45 14.27 8.63
CA PHE A 546 28.82 13.93 8.99
C PHE A 546 29.72 13.76 7.75
N GLU A 547 29.22 13.13 6.68
CA GLU A 547 29.97 13.00 5.41
C GLU A 547 30.30 14.38 4.85
N ARG A 548 29.35 15.30 4.77
CA ARG A 548 29.58 16.68 4.30
C ARG A 548 30.51 17.47 5.23
N ALA A 549 30.48 17.18 6.53
CA ALA A 549 31.40 17.74 7.52
C ALA A 549 32.80 17.10 7.45
N LYS A 550 33.02 16.11 6.58
CA LYS A 550 34.24 15.29 6.45
C LYS A 550 34.58 14.49 7.71
N GLN A 551 33.58 14.17 8.52
CA GLN A 551 33.66 13.33 9.70
C GLN A 551 33.30 11.86 9.32
N TYR A 552 34.15 11.26 8.50
CA TYR A 552 33.88 10.00 7.80
C TYR A 552 33.63 8.80 8.73
N ALA A 553 34.31 8.73 9.88
CA ALA A 553 34.10 7.64 10.84
C ALA A 553 32.68 7.69 11.46
N GLN A 554 32.20 8.89 11.79
CA GLN A 554 30.85 9.08 12.33
C GLN A 554 29.79 8.85 11.24
N ALA A 555 30.06 9.27 9.99
CA ALA A 555 29.19 8.99 8.85
C ALA A 555 29.05 7.47 8.61
N GLU A 556 30.16 6.72 8.61
CA GLU A 556 30.17 5.26 8.47
C GLU A 556 29.31 4.59 9.56
N GLU A 557 29.45 5.03 10.81
CA GLU A 557 28.66 4.51 11.93
C GLU A 557 27.15 4.69 11.72
N GLN A 558 26.73 5.89 11.29
CA GLN A 558 25.31 6.17 11.08
C GLN A 558 24.72 5.39 9.88
N PHE A 559 25.46 5.33 8.77
CA PHE A 559 25.00 4.52 7.62
C PHE A 559 24.93 3.03 7.96
N LYS A 560 25.89 2.49 8.72
CA LYS A 560 25.84 1.11 9.20
C LYS A 560 24.69 0.87 10.16
N LYS A 561 24.29 1.86 10.95
CA LYS A 561 23.12 1.78 11.81
C LYS A 561 21.83 1.68 11.00
N VAL A 562 21.71 2.44 9.90
CA VAL A 562 20.60 2.29 8.94
C VAL A 562 20.59 0.89 8.34
N LEU A 563 21.75 0.41 7.84
CA LEU A 563 21.85 -0.89 7.19
C LEU A 563 21.67 -2.09 8.14
N ALA A 564 21.88 -1.90 9.44
CA ALA A 564 21.56 -2.91 10.44
C ALA A 564 20.05 -3.05 10.66
N SER A 565 19.29 -1.99 10.45
CA SER A 565 17.82 -1.98 10.54
C SER A 565 17.16 -2.33 9.22
N ASP A 566 17.65 -1.74 8.12
CA ASP A 566 17.21 -2.00 6.74
C ASP A 566 18.41 -2.32 5.84
N PRO A 567 18.77 -3.60 5.66
CA PRO A 567 19.88 -4.02 4.80
C PRO A 567 19.71 -3.66 3.31
N GLU A 568 18.47 -3.41 2.86
CA GLU A 568 18.12 -3.08 1.48
C GLU A 568 17.99 -1.55 1.26
N HIS A 569 18.41 -0.73 2.23
CA HIS A 569 18.35 0.72 2.10
C HIS A 569 19.34 1.24 1.05
N ALA A 570 18.91 1.25 -0.22
CA ALA A 570 19.75 1.54 -1.38
C ALA A 570 20.56 2.85 -1.27
N SER A 571 19.95 3.92 -0.74
CA SER A 571 20.65 5.19 -0.57
C SER A 571 21.76 5.10 0.48
N ALA A 572 21.56 4.39 1.60
CA ALA A 572 22.60 4.22 2.62
C ALA A 572 23.75 3.35 2.10
N LEU A 573 23.43 2.28 1.37
CA LEU A 573 24.41 1.45 0.67
C LEU A 573 25.28 2.31 -0.29
N ASN A 574 24.65 3.14 -1.12
CA ASN A 574 25.35 3.98 -2.07
C ASN A 574 26.19 5.06 -1.38
N TYR A 575 25.65 5.77 -0.38
CA TYR A 575 26.40 6.81 0.33
C TYR A 575 27.62 6.25 1.06
N LEU A 576 27.45 5.14 1.79
CA LEU A 576 28.55 4.47 2.48
C LEU A 576 29.60 3.99 1.50
N GLY A 577 29.18 3.29 0.45
CA GLY A 577 30.06 2.76 -0.56
C GLY A 577 30.85 3.86 -1.30
N TYR A 578 30.15 4.92 -1.74
CA TYR A 578 30.79 6.04 -2.41
C TYR A 578 31.80 6.75 -1.50
N MET A 579 31.42 7.07 -0.26
CA MET A 579 32.28 7.71 0.72
C MET A 579 33.58 6.92 0.92
N LEU A 580 33.48 5.59 1.11
CA LEU A 580 34.63 4.71 1.27
C LEU A 580 35.51 4.68 0.00
N ALA A 581 34.92 4.58 -1.17
CA ALA A 581 35.62 4.57 -2.45
C ALA A 581 36.34 5.90 -2.70
N ASP A 582 35.68 7.03 -2.46
CA ASP A 582 36.25 8.35 -2.65
C ASP A 582 37.47 8.60 -1.73
N GLN A 583 37.38 8.16 -0.48
CA GLN A 583 38.47 8.21 0.47
C GLN A 583 39.55 7.13 0.24
N ASN A 584 39.42 6.28 -0.78
CA ASN A 584 40.31 5.14 -1.07
C ASN A 584 40.41 4.14 0.10
N MET A 585 39.32 3.95 0.82
CA MET A 585 39.25 3.07 1.99
C MET A 585 38.39 1.85 1.67
N LYS A 586 38.79 0.65 2.13
CA LYS A 586 37.97 -0.58 2.08
C LYS A 586 37.30 -0.80 0.70
N LEU A 587 38.09 -0.64 -0.40
CA LEU A 587 37.53 -0.56 -1.76
C LEU A 587 36.69 -1.76 -2.18
N ASP A 588 37.02 -2.99 -1.72
CA ASP A 588 36.22 -4.17 -2.04
C ASP A 588 34.88 -4.17 -1.27
N GLU A 589 34.87 -3.73 0.00
CA GLU A 589 33.64 -3.52 0.78
C GLU A 589 32.77 -2.42 0.16
N ALA A 590 33.40 -1.29 -0.22
CA ALA A 590 32.75 -0.19 -0.91
C ALA A 590 32.07 -0.64 -2.21
N LEU A 591 32.79 -1.43 -3.02
CA LEU A 591 32.23 -1.99 -4.26
C LEU A 591 31.07 -2.94 -3.98
N GLY A 592 31.10 -3.72 -2.89
CA GLY A 592 30.01 -4.58 -2.48
C GLY A 592 28.73 -3.78 -2.18
N TYR A 593 28.84 -2.74 -1.36
CA TYR A 593 27.70 -1.84 -1.05
C TYR A 593 27.13 -1.16 -2.28
N ILE A 594 27.98 -0.60 -3.15
CA ILE A 594 27.51 0.10 -4.36
C ILE A 594 26.84 -0.86 -5.34
N LYS A 595 27.38 -2.06 -5.53
CA LYS A 595 26.76 -3.08 -6.38
C LYS A 595 25.37 -3.43 -5.86
N HIS A 596 25.23 -3.65 -4.58
CA HIS A 596 23.93 -3.93 -3.97
C HIS A 596 22.95 -2.78 -4.21
N ALA A 597 23.38 -1.53 -4.06
CA ALA A 597 22.54 -0.36 -4.39
C ALA A 597 22.12 -0.33 -5.88
N VAL A 598 23.02 -0.70 -6.80
CA VAL A 598 22.71 -0.80 -8.24
C VAL A 598 21.79 -1.98 -8.54
N ASP A 599 21.94 -3.10 -7.84
CA ASP A 599 21.04 -4.25 -8.00
C ASP A 599 19.59 -3.90 -7.57
N LEU A 600 19.45 -3.05 -6.55
CA LEU A 600 18.15 -2.54 -6.08
C LEU A 600 17.52 -1.52 -7.04
N ASP A 601 18.33 -0.65 -7.66
CA ASP A 601 17.90 0.30 -8.70
C ASP A 601 18.93 0.44 -9.82
N PRO A 602 18.89 -0.44 -10.83
CA PRO A 602 19.86 -0.48 -11.93
C PRO A 602 19.85 0.76 -12.85
N THR A 603 18.83 1.59 -12.71
CA THR A 603 18.65 2.79 -13.56
C THR A 603 19.04 4.08 -12.89
N ASN A 604 19.41 4.04 -11.62
CA ASN A 604 19.79 5.21 -10.84
C ASN A 604 21.15 5.75 -11.29
N GLY A 605 21.13 6.93 -11.89
CA GLY A 605 22.36 7.56 -12.41
C GLY A 605 23.42 7.82 -11.34
N ALA A 606 23.02 8.15 -10.09
CA ALA A 606 23.96 8.38 -9.01
C ALA A 606 24.61 7.08 -8.52
N TYR A 607 23.87 5.95 -8.53
CA TYR A 607 24.44 4.65 -8.16
C TYR A 607 25.40 4.14 -9.25
N LEU A 608 25.06 4.36 -10.52
CA LEU A 608 25.92 4.04 -11.64
C LEU A 608 27.20 4.89 -11.62
N ASP A 609 27.13 6.18 -11.26
CA ASP A 609 28.30 7.05 -11.07
C ASP A 609 29.20 6.52 -9.96
N SER A 610 28.61 6.21 -8.80
CA SER A 610 29.35 5.63 -7.66
C SER A 610 30.02 4.30 -8.03
N LEU A 611 29.33 3.43 -8.80
CA LEU A 611 29.88 2.16 -9.27
C LEU A 611 31.06 2.39 -10.23
N GLY A 612 30.90 3.30 -11.16
CA GLY A 612 31.97 3.70 -12.08
C GLY A 612 33.19 4.28 -11.33
N TRP A 613 32.93 5.13 -10.33
CA TRP A 613 34.00 5.69 -9.48
C TRP A 613 34.74 4.62 -8.67
N ALA A 614 33.99 3.68 -8.05
CA ALA A 614 34.60 2.56 -7.32
C ALA A 614 35.51 1.70 -8.24
N TYR A 615 35.05 1.39 -9.46
CA TYR A 615 35.85 0.69 -10.44
C TYR A 615 37.08 1.49 -10.87
N PHE A 616 36.96 2.81 -11.03
CA PHE A 616 38.11 3.68 -11.31
C PHE A 616 39.14 3.61 -10.19
N ARG A 617 38.73 3.69 -8.93
CA ARG A 617 39.61 3.59 -7.75
C ARG A 617 40.30 2.24 -7.65
N LEU A 618 39.68 1.17 -8.12
CA LEU A 618 40.22 -0.18 -8.23
C LEU A 618 41.13 -0.39 -9.48
N GLY A 619 41.26 0.63 -10.36
CA GLY A 619 42.02 0.51 -11.60
C GLY A 619 41.34 -0.30 -12.71
N ARG A 620 40.03 -0.59 -12.59
CA ARG A 620 39.24 -1.35 -13.58
C ARG A 620 38.60 -0.36 -14.55
N TYR A 621 39.40 0.24 -15.45
CA TYR A 621 38.99 1.43 -16.21
C TYR A 621 37.91 1.17 -17.25
N GLU A 622 37.84 -0.02 -17.87
CA GLU A 622 36.78 -0.37 -18.83
C GLU A 622 35.40 -0.44 -18.16
N LEU A 623 35.33 -1.06 -16.98
CA LEU A 623 34.10 -1.11 -16.19
C LEU A 623 33.72 0.27 -15.64
N ALA A 624 34.70 1.08 -15.29
CA ALA A 624 34.50 2.46 -14.87
C ALA A 624 33.87 3.28 -16.00
N GLU A 625 34.39 3.18 -17.23
CA GLU A 625 33.89 3.91 -18.39
C GLU A 625 32.43 3.55 -18.71
N ASP A 626 32.12 2.26 -18.78
CA ASP A 626 30.75 1.79 -19.07
C ASP A 626 29.75 2.39 -18.09
N ASN A 627 30.02 2.29 -16.78
CA ASN A 627 29.09 2.77 -15.76
C ASN A 627 29.00 4.30 -15.70
N LEU A 628 30.12 5.02 -15.85
CA LEU A 628 30.13 6.49 -15.87
C LEU A 628 29.41 7.05 -17.11
N LEU A 629 29.53 6.40 -18.27
CA LEU A 629 28.78 6.79 -19.48
C LEU A 629 27.28 6.56 -19.29
N ARG A 630 26.89 5.44 -18.75
CA ARG A 630 25.48 5.17 -18.40
C ARG A 630 24.95 6.19 -17.38
N ALA A 631 25.73 6.52 -16.35
CA ALA A 631 25.42 7.57 -15.39
C ALA A 631 25.21 8.92 -16.06
N SER A 632 26.11 9.31 -16.97
CA SER A 632 26.06 10.62 -17.67
C SER A 632 24.83 10.75 -18.57
N GLN A 633 24.28 9.64 -19.08
CA GLN A 633 23.03 9.64 -19.84
C GLN A 633 21.81 9.93 -18.95
N LYS A 634 21.87 9.51 -17.68
CA LYS A 634 20.77 9.67 -16.71
C LYS A 634 20.82 11.00 -15.95
N ILE A 635 22.03 11.44 -15.57
CA ILE A 635 22.27 12.64 -14.77
C ILE A 635 23.26 13.60 -15.45
N ASN A 636 23.00 13.93 -16.70
CA ASN A 636 23.88 14.71 -17.58
C ASN A 636 24.19 16.15 -17.10
N THR A 637 23.42 16.67 -16.15
CA THR A 637 23.61 17.98 -15.52
C THR A 637 24.31 17.91 -14.17
N ASP A 638 24.71 16.71 -13.71
CA ASP A 638 25.50 16.55 -12.49
C ASP A 638 26.99 16.80 -12.79
N PRO A 639 27.61 17.79 -12.14
CA PRO A 639 29.03 18.10 -12.39
C PRO A 639 29.97 16.96 -11.95
N THR A 640 29.59 16.16 -10.98
CA THR A 640 30.44 15.09 -10.40
C THR A 640 30.70 13.98 -11.42
N VAL A 641 29.67 13.56 -12.17
CA VAL A 641 29.84 12.54 -13.23
C VAL A 641 30.83 13.00 -14.29
N HIS A 642 30.78 14.28 -14.66
CA HIS A 642 31.72 14.85 -15.63
C HIS A 642 33.13 14.98 -15.06
N ASP A 643 33.30 15.29 -13.76
CA ASP A 643 34.63 15.26 -13.11
C ASP A 643 35.21 13.84 -13.11
N HIS A 644 34.41 12.83 -12.75
CA HIS A 644 34.81 11.42 -12.75
C HIS A 644 35.20 10.92 -14.16
N LEU A 645 34.41 11.25 -15.19
CA LEU A 645 34.76 10.96 -16.59
C LEU A 645 36.05 11.66 -17.01
N GLY A 646 36.25 12.92 -16.60
CA GLY A 646 37.47 13.66 -16.83
C GLY A 646 38.70 12.97 -16.23
N ASP A 647 38.61 12.54 -14.98
CA ASP A 647 39.68 11.81 -14.28
C ASP A 647 39.99 10.47 -14.95
N LEU A 648 38.97 9.72 -15.34
CA LEU A 648 39.09 8.46 -16.08
C LEU A 648 39.81 8.66 -17.42
N TYR A 649 39.40 9.66 -18.21
CA TYR A 649 39.99 9.94 -19.51
C TYR A 649 41.44 10.45 -19.39
N GLN A 650 41.73 11.24 -18.36
CA GLN A 650 43.11 11.61 -18.07
C GLN A 650 43.97 10.38 -17.75
N LYS A 651 43.48 9.49 -16.89
CA LYS A 651 44.21 8.28 -16.48
C LYS A 651 44.45 7.31 -17.62
N THR A 652 43.54 7.27 -18.59
CA THR A 652 43.63 6.42 -19.81
C THR A 652 44.28 7.15 -21.00
N GLY A 653 44.88 8.35 -20.79
CA GLY A 653 45.64 9.08 -21.81
C GLY A 653 44.80 9.84 -22.83
N ARG A 654 43.49 9.92 -22.67
CA ARG A 654 42.54 10.56 -23.59
C ARG A 654 42.29 12.04 -23.20
N LEU A 655 43.38 12.85 -23.24
CA LEU A 655 43.40 14.23 -22.71
C LEU A 655 42.34 15.16 -23.28
N LYS A 656 41.98 15.04 -24.57
CA LYS A 656 40.90 15.87 -25.17
C LYS A 656 39.58 15.60 -24.52
N LEU A 657 39.23 14.32 -24.34
CA LEU A 657 37.98 13.93 -23.68
C LEU A 657 37.98 14.35 -22.19
N ALA A 658 39.14 14.26 -21.51
CA ALA A 658 39.28 14.73 -20.15
C ALA A 658 38.95 16.22 -20.04
N ALA A 659 39.58 17.06 -20.89
CA ALA A 659 39.33 18.50 -20.90
C ALA A 659 37.88 18.85 -21.16
N THR A 660 37.22 18.20 -22.15
CA THR A 660 35.81 18.42 -22.48
C THR A 660 34.90 18.10 -21.29
N ASN A 661 35.16 17.00 -20.58
CA ASN A 661 34.33 16.62 -19.41
C ASN A 661 34.57 17.57 -18.22
N TRP A 662 35.79 18.00 -17.93
CA TRP A 662 36.01 19.00 -16.88
C TRP A 662 35.44 20.38 -17.21
N GLU A 663 35.46 20.81 -18.49
CA GLU A 663 34.73 22.02 -18.92
C GLU A 663 33.21 21.88 -18.67
N ARG A 664 32.65 20.72 -18.96
CA ARG A 664 31.24 20.44 -18.68
C ARG A 664 30.96 20.46 -17.17
N ALA A 665 31.80 19.83 -16.34
CA ALA A 665 31.67 19.85 -14.89
C ALA A 665 31.65 21.29 -14.34
N LEU A 666 32.60 22.13 -14.78
CA LEU A 666 32.65 23.54 -14.36
C LEU A 666 31.43 24.33 -14.83
N THR A 667 30.95 24.09 -16.04
CA THR A 667 29.73 24.72 -16.56
C THR A 667 28.53 24.38 -15.69
N GLU A 668 28.38 23.12 -15.29
CA GLU A 668 27.28 22.70 -14.46
C GLU A 668 27.38 23.22 -13.02
N TRP A 669 28.61 23.31 -12.44
CA TRP A 669 28.82 23.97 -11.14
C TRP A 669 28.48 25.47 -11.17
N ASN A 670 28.81 26.18 -12.25
CA ASN A 670 28.49 27.61 -12.40
C ASN A 670 26.97 27.88 -12.48
N ARG A 671 26.17 26.87 -12.86
CA ARG A 671 24.70 26.93 -12.86
C ARG A 671 24.08 26.47 -11.54
N ALA A 672 24.88 25.88 -10.63
CA ALA A 672 24.38 25.42 -9.34
C ALA A 672 24.30 26.58 -8.34
N ILE A 673 23.45 26.43 -7.30
CA ILE A 673 23.42 27.37 -6.18
C ILE A 673 24.67 27.22 -5.30
N ALA A 674 25.06 28.32 -4.66
CA ALA A 674 26.29 28.36 -3.85
C ALA A 674 26.30 27.30 -2.73
N ALA A 675 25.16 26.96 -2.14
CA ALA A 675 25.03 25.94 -1.11
C ALA A 675 25.39 24.52 -1.58
N ASP A 676 25.30 24.26 -2.89
CA ASP A 676 25.60 22.95 -3.48
C ASP A 676 27.00 22.83 -4.04
N VAL A 677 27.75 23.94 -4.14
CA VAL A 677 29.10 23.96 -4.68
C VAL A 677 30.14 23.92 -3.54
N ASP A 678 31.10 22.99 -3.63
CA ASP A 678 32.33 23.10 -2.83
C ASP A 678 33.37 23.90 -3.65
N PRO A 679 33.75 25.10 -3.20
CA PRO A 679 34.75 25.93 -3.91
C PRO A 679 36.07 25.21 -4.06
N ALA A 680 36.43 24.28 -3.15
CA ALA A 680 37.64 23.49 -3.24
C ALA A 680 37.62 22.50 -4.39
N ASP A 681 36.44 21.84 -4.61
CA ASP A 681 36.27 20.90 -5.72
C ASP A 681 36.29 21.63 -7.07
N GLN A 682 35.54 22.74 -7.17
CA GLN A 682 35.57 23.57 -8.38
C GLN A 682 36.98 24.04 -8.72
N SER A 683 37.72 24.54 -7.73
CA SER A 683 39.12 24.97 -7.91
C SER A 683 40.05 23.81 -8.28
N ARG A 684 39.81 22.61 -7.74
CA ARG A 684 40.56 21.41 -8.09
C ARG A 684 40.35 21.03 -9.56
N VAL A 685 39.10 21.02 -10.02
CA VAL A 685 38.81 20.68 -11.42
C VAL A 685 39.30 21.73 -12.40
N GLN A 686 39.25 23.02 -12.03
CA GLN A 686 39.86 24.09 -12.84
C GLN A 686 41.36 23.85 -13.05
N ARG A 687 42.12 23.51 -12.00
CA ARG A 687 43.52 23.17 -12.12
C ARG A 687 43.81 21.95 -13.00
N LYS A 688 42.95 20.90 -12.92
CA LYS A 688 43.03 19.72 -13.80
C LYS A 688 42.88 20.13 -15.27
N LEU A 689 41.84 20.92 -15.57
CA LEU A 689 41.56 21.43 -16.90
C LEU A 689 42.71 22.28 -17.47
N ASP A 690 43.22 23.24 -16.69
CA ASP A 690 44.32 24.10 -17.11
C ASP A 690 45.61 23.27 -17.41
N SER A 691 45.89 22.27 -16.59
CA SER A 691 47.01 21.35 -16.82
C SER A 691 46.82 20.52 -18.11
N ALA A 692 45.61 20.05 -18.37
CA ALA A 692 45.30 19.29 -19.58
C ALA A 692 45.44 20.17 -20.84
N LYS A 693 44.90 21.40 -20.80
CA LYS A 693 45.05 22.37 -21.90
C LYS A 693 46.50 22.70 -22.22
N MET A 694 47.34 22.92 -21.19
CA MET A 694 48.78 23.13 -21.38
C MET A 694 49.47 21.94 -22.05
N LYS A 695 49.14 20.71 -21.67
CA LYS A 695 49.72 19.49 -22.27
C LYS A 695 49.28 19.36 -23.75
N LEU A 696 48.02 19.57 -24.04
CA LEU A 696 47.46 19.52 -25.42
C LEU A 696 48.12 20.56 -26.33
N ALA A 697 48.32 21.81 -25.86
CA ALA A 697 48.99 22.85 -26.61
C ALA A 697 50.44 22.50 -26.90
N LYS A 698 51.17 21.86 -25.96
CA LYS A 698 52.54 21.38 -26.19
C LYS A 698 52.57 20.24 -27.22
N GLU A 699 51.63 19.31 -27.19
CA GLU A 699 51.54 18.21 -28.17
C GLU A 699 51.20 18.73 -29.57
N GLU A 700 50.38 19.77 -29.68
CA GLU A 700 50.04 20.39 -30.98
C GLU A 700 51.22 21.22 -31.51
N GLY A 701 51.93 21.98 -30.66
CA GLY A 701 53.13 22.71 -31.06
C GLY A 701 54.33 21.82 -31.40
N ALA A 702 54.40 20.60 -30.88
CA ALA A 702 55.44 19.62 -31.23
C ALA A 702 55.13 18.85 -32.55
N LYS A 703 53.90 18.96 -33.07
CA LYS A 703 53.48 18.35 -34.35
C LYS A 703 53.56 19.32 -35.54
N GLN A 704 53.73 20.62 -35.25
CA GLN A 704 54.05 21.67 -36.23
C GLN A 704 55.58 21.81 -36.32
#